data_1e0a1994fc4495f43761a1e9dc55fc4a
#
_entry.id   1e0a1994fc4495f43761a1e9dc55fc4a
#
_cell.length_a   1.000
_cell.length_b   1.000
_cell.length_c   1.000
_cell.angle_alpha   90.00
_cell.angle_beta   90.00
_cell.angle_gamma   90.00
#
_symmetry.space_group_name_H-M   'P 1'
#
loop_
_entity.id
_entity.type
_entity.pdbx_description
1 polymer ?
#
loop_
_entity_poly.entity_id
_entity_poly.type
_entity_poly.pdbx_seq_one_letter_code
_entity_poly.pdbx_strand_id
1 'polypeptide(L)'
;VFLFCGTARGQLSSGGTPRKIAPLKRGTADVVTMPAVSNEFLMWQSRQIQEEAGGLKPLRFAHTFEVQFSPSTHGSWNLSEDGWHIWQFTIRSEGALSLNLIFERFALPSQARMYLFTSGQQFVSGAFTARNNSESGIFSVSPLPGDELTVQYEIPEHGTSVDDFVITAVNHDFLGILKYVDERRPMGIMAESCNQDVNCAVADRWRAVQNSVCRIMVQGRDLCSGALVNNTAKNAKPYVLTANHCISTSLKANGSLFLFNYESPYCGPLDGDVSHSLSGSKLKATLDSLDFSLVELSTPPPPSFRPYYAGWNRSSIQPDTMASIHHPQGDIKKIAIDYQSPAISSFQSGFLKNGFRKVQRWDAGTTEIGSSGGPLFNSDSQLTGTLSGGAANCANPVNDYFARFDMAWNYRSDSTKQLKYWLDPAKTNPTSLDGKQFNEGENLCGTYTHMRNGDHHELLRMMDTNGVNSGYWSGTNNSGITEVAEKFSLPGRETLRGVSLGIGKIKNDNPNSYLTIKIYDVQGEVISLRTVADTVFLKNFFPDAMNLLEFASAVQPVDTFLVAVNLENIRTGDTVAIYHSLRTDGPENSFFLKRNGSWQDFYSTNPSRYHGNLAMELLACNIGNQNTDTFSTPEPDPAFFYPTVVTSTLHILTKDDIDEHSLFVCNLLGQQVPFYLNRISRRHVEINLRGNTPGIYIVNVGSGAFSARHKILLVRDR
;
A
#
# COMPACT_ATOMS: atom_id res chain seq x y z
N VAL A 1 9.03 19.58 31.90
CA VAL A 1 8.76 19.69 30.46
C VAL A 1 8.34 18.31 30.00
N PHE A 2 7.04 18.05 29.91
CA PHE A 2 6.48 16.81 29.39
C PHE A 2 6.50 16.90 27.87
N LEU A 3 7.37 16.17 27.20
CA LEU A 3 7.26 15.90 25.77
C LEU A 3 6.12 14.90 25.57
N PHE A 4 5.01 15.37 25.04
CA PHE A 4 3.99 14.50 24.46
C PHE A 4 4.53 13.98 23.12
N CYS A 5 4.98 12.73 23.10
CA CYS A 5 5.24 11.99 21.87
C CYS A 5 3.86 11.57 21.33
N GLY A 6 3.29 12.38 20.42
CA GLY A 6 2.02 12.06 19.77
C GLY A 6 2.24 10.98 18.71
N THR A 7 1.52 9.88 18.81
CA THR A 7 1.46 8.82 17.80
C THR A 7 0.90 9.39 16.49
N ALA A 8 1.68 9.34 15.42
CA ALA A 8 1.22 9.71 14.08
C ALA A 8 0.35 8.57 13.53
N ARG A 9 -0.90 8.88 13.21
CA ARG A 9 -1.83 8.00 12.47
C ARG A 9 -1.85 8.43 11.00
N GLY A 10 -2.22 7.52 10.11
CA GLY A 10 -2.27 7.74 8.67
C GLY A 10 -2.95 9.07 8.29
N GLN A 11 -2.38 9.77 7.34
CA GLN A 11 -2.71 11.16 6.94
C GLN A 11 -2.77 12.15 8.13
N LEU A 12 -1.94 11.94 9.16
CA LEU A 12 -1.95 12.68 10.43
C LEU A 12 -3.35 12.81 11.05
N SER A 13 -4.21 11.84 10.83
CA SER A 13 -5.52 11.75 11.46
C SER A 13 -5.35 11.51 12.95
N SER A 14 -6.06 12.27 13.77
CA SER A 14 -6.11 12.07 15.22
C SER A 14 -7.14 11.01 15.63
N GLY A 15 -7.83 10.41 14.68
CA GLY A 15 -8.90 9.43 14.91
C GLY A 15 -10.11 10.03 15.64
N GLY A 16 -10.94 9.17 16.19
CA GLY A 16 -12.19 9.57 16.85
C GLY A 16 -13.39 9.51 15.93
N THR A 17 -14.54 9.96 16.42
CA THR A 17 -15.81 9.97 15.69
C THR A 17 -16.37 11.38 15.59
N PRO A 18 -17.04 11.73 14.48
CA PRO A 18 -17.76 12.99 14.36
C PRO A 18 -18.80 13.14 15.50
N ARG A 19 -18.88 14.35 16.07
CA ARG A 19 -19.90 14.66 17.09
C ARG A 19 -21.29 14.57 16.51
N LYS A 20 -22.24 14.18 17.35
CA LYS A 20 -23.67 14.19 16.98
C LYS A 20 -24.25 15.60 17.10
N ILE A 21 -25.07 15.96 16.13
CA ILE A 21 -25.86 17.21 16.17
C ILE A 21 -27.04 17.00 17.13
N ALA A 22 -27.28 17.98 18.00
CA ALA A 22 -28.41 17.96 18.92
C ALA A 22 -29.77 17.87 18.18
N PRO A 23 -30.72 17.04 18.63
CA PRO A 23 -31.96 16.73 17.91
C PRO A 23 -32.87 17.94 17.59
N LEU A 24 -32.74 19.02 18.32
CA LEU A 24 -33.65 20.17 18.28
C LEU A 24 -33.47 21.14 17.08
N LYS A 25 -32.45 20.95 16.26
CA LYS A 25 -32.18 21.80 15.09
C LYS A 25 -31.58 21.01 13.90
N ARG A 26 -32.27 19.97 13.47
CA ARG A 26 -31.97 19.37 12.16
C ARG A 26 -32.48 20.31 11.06
N GLY A 27 -31.69 21.29 10.65
CA GLY A 27 -31.78 21.82 9.31
C GLY A 27 -31.53 20.71 8.30
N THR A 28 -32.16 20.75 7.14
CA THR A 28 -31.76 19.89 6.01
C THR A 28 -30.28 20.14 5.74
N ALA A 29 -29.46 19.08 5.74
CA ALA A 29 -28.05 19.20 5.36
C ALA A 29 -28.00 19.90 3.99
N ASP A 30 -27.16 20.93 3.87
CA ASP A 30 -26.96 21.60 2.60
C ASP A 30 -26.19 20.65 1.67
N VAL A 31 -26.85 20.19 0.60
CA VAL A 31 -26.29 19.24 -0.37
C VAL A 31 -26.09 19.96 -1.69
N VAL A 32 -24.85 20.02 -2.15
CA VAL A 32 -24.52 20.50 -3.49
C VAL A 32 -24.20 19.31 -4.39
N THR A 33 -24.95 19.21 -5.49
CA THR A 33 -24.71 18.18 -6.51
C THR A 33 -23.85 18.76 -7.63
N MET A 34 -22.75 18.08 -7.94
CA MET A 34 -21.87 18.43 -9.05
C MET A 34 -22.57 18.19 -10.39
N PRO A 35 -22.17 18.92 -11.46
CA PRO A 35 -22.66 18.65 -12.81
C PRO A 35 -22.50 17.18 -13.18
N ALA A 36 -23.49 16.61 -13.86
CA ALA A 36 -23.44 15.22 -14.30
C ALA A 36 -22.31 14.99 -15.31
N VAL A 37 -21.55 13.91 -15.13
CA VAL A 37 -20.49 13.45 -16.03
C VAL A 37 -20.68 11.97 -16.34
N SER A 38 -20.23 11.54 -17.52
CA SER A 38 -20.23 10.13 -17.89
C SER A 38 -18.88 9.49 -17.63
N ASN A 39 -18.83 8.47 -16.78
CA ASN A 39 -17.60 7.71 -16.52
C ASN A 39 -17.07 7.07 -17.81
N GLU A 40 -17.94 6.55 -18.69
CA GLU A 40 -17.52 5.98 -19.97
C GLU A 40 -16.82 7.02 -20.87
N PHE A 41 -17.40 8.24 -20.94
CA PHE A 41 -16.78 9.34 -21.68
C PHE A 41 -15.44 9.77 -21.07
N LEU A 42 -15.36 9.89 -19.74
CA LEU A 42 -14.11 10.23 -19.04
C LEU A 42 -13.04 9.17 -19.22
N MET A 43 -13.39 7.89 -19.18
CA MET A 43 -12.48 6.78 -19.48
C MET A 43 -11.97 6.82 -20.92
N TRP A 44 -12.87 7.07 -21.88
CA TRP A 44 -12.48 7.25 -23.29
C TRP A 44 -11.54 8.44 -23.44
N GLN A 45 -11.86 9.59 -22.88
CA GLN A 45 -11.02 10.79 -22.91
C GLN A 45 -9.64 10.53 -22.29
N SER A 46 -9.58 9.82 -21.15
CA SER A 46 -8.34 9.47 -20.48
C SER A 46 -7.45 8.60 -21.38
N ARG A 47 -8.03 7.65 -22.13
CA ARG A 47 -7.29 6.83 -23.10
C ARG A 47 -6.74 7.66 -24.25
N GLN A 48 -7.51 8.59 -24.80
CA GLN A 48 -7.02 9.48 -25.87
C GLN A 48 -5.84 10.33 -25.40
N ILE A 49 -5.95 10.93 -24.20
CA ILE A 49 -4.85 11.70 -23.60
C ILE A 49 -3.61 10.82 -23.42
N GLN A 50 -3.79 9.56 -23.01
CA GLN A 50 -2.69 8.62 -22.83
C GLN A 50 -2.02 8.24 -24.16
N GLU A 51 -2.79 8.05 -25.21
CA GLU A 51 -2.27 7.79 -26.56
C GLU A 51 -1.46 8.98 -27.09
N GLU A 52 -1.93 10.22 -26.87
CA GLU A 52 -1.24 11.46 -27.24
C GLU A 52 0.01 11.74 -26.37
N ALA A 53 0.09 11.19 -25.17
CA ALA A 53 1.19 11.39 -24.24
C ALA A 53 2.51 10.76 -24.71
N GLY A 54 2.52 10.09 -25.88
CA GLY A 54 3.75 9.58 -26.51
C GLY A 54 4.53 8.57 -25.69
N GLY A 55 3.84 7.77 -24.85
CA GLY A 55 4.46 6.74 -24.02
C GLY A 55 4.82 7.20 -22.60
N LEU A 56 4.57 8.45 -22.19
CA LEU A 56 4.56 8.83 -20.77
C LEU A 56 3.45 8.05 -20.05
N LYS A 57 3.67 7.68 -18.79
CA LYS A 57 2.80 6.72 -18.08
C LYS A 57 2.07 7.26 -16.83
N PRO A 58 1.62 8.53 -16.72
CA PRO A 58 0.73 8.93 -15.62
C PRO A 58 -0.65 8.33 -15.82
N LEU A 59 -1.34 7.99 -14.74
CA LEU A 59 -2.71 7.45 -14.78
C LEU A 59 -3.69 8.53 -14.34
N ARG A 60 -4.54 9.03 -15.23
CA ARG A 60 -5.65 9.90 -14.85
C ARG A 60 -6.85 9.04 -14.43
N PHE A 61 -7.26 9.17 -13.16
CA PHE A 61 -8.35 8.39 -12.58
C PHE A 61 -9.60 9.22 -12.22
N ALA A 62 -9.43 10.54 -12.09
CA ALA A 62 -10.54 11.40 -11.66
C ALA A 62 -10.74 12.62 -12.56
N HIS A 63 -11.98 13.11 -12.59
CA HIS A 63 -12.37 14.40 -13.15
C HIS A 63 -12.48 15.43 -12.02
N THR A 64 -11.89 16.62 -12.22
CA THR A 64 -11.89 17.68 -11.22
C THR A 64 -12.96 18.71 -11.53
N PHE A 65 -13.83 18.97 -10.57
CA PHE A 65 -14.67 20.15 -10.55
C PHE A 65 -13.98 21.24 -9.74
N GLU A 66 -13.68 22.36 -10.36
CA GLU A 66 -13.19 23.54 -9.65
C GLU A 66 -14.36 24.24 -8.97
N VAL A 67 -14.25 24.47 -7.67
CA VAL A 67 -15.31 24.99 -6.82
C VAL A 67 -14.77 26.02 -5.83
N GLN A 68 -15.66 26.70 -5.10
CA GLN A 68 -15.30 27.63 -4.02
C GLN A 68 -16.32 27.47 -2.89
N PHE A 69 -16.17 26.44 -2.06
CA PHE A 69 -17.07 26.18 -0.94
C PHE A 69 -16.35 26.48 0.39
N SER A 70 -16.96 27.34 1.22
CA SER A 70 -16.42 27.67 2.54
C SER A 70 -17.53 27.68 3.59
N PRO A 71 -17.20 27.61 4.89
CA PRO A 71 -18.17 27.65 5.97
C PRO A 71 -19.06 28.91 5.99
N SER A 72 -18.60 29.99 5.38
CA SER A 72 -19.39 31.23 5.26
C SER A 72 -20.37 31.26 4.09
N THR A 73 -20.14 30.40 3.07
CA THR A 73 -20.94 30.47 1.81
C THR A 73 -21.84 29.25 1.62
N HIS A 74 -21.49 28.09 2.20
CA HIS A 74 -22.19 26.83 2.02
C HIS A 74 -22.28 26.08 3.35
N GLY A 75 -23.14 25.04 3.40
CA GLY A 75 -23.33 24.21 4.56
C GLY A 75 -24.18 24.86 5.65
N SER A 76 -24.32 24.17 6.75
CA SER A 76 -25.13 24.62 7.88
C SER A 76 -24.40 24.48 9.20
N TRP A 77 -24.53 25.48 10.07
CA TRP A 77 -24.01 25.46 11.43
C TRP A 77 -25.05 24.94 12.43
N ASN A 78 -24.64 24.05 13.29
CA ASN A 78 -25.44 23.43 14.32
C ASN A 78 -24.66 23.41 15.65
N LEU A 79 -25.32 23.06 16.75
CA LEU A 79 -24.68 22.80 18.04
C LEU A 79 -24.71 21.31 18.33
N SER A 80 -23.63 20.79 18.94
CA SER A 80 -23.61 19.47 19.55
C SER A 80 -24.29 19.50 20.92
N GLU A 81 -24.54 18.31 21.49
CA GLU A 81 -25.09 18.18 22.86
C GLU A 81 -24.13 18.72 23.94
N ASP A 82 -22.84 18.73 23.67
CA ASP A 82 -21.75 19.20 24.53
C ASP A 82 -21.27 20.64 24.21
N GLY A 83 -22.06 21.40 23.42
CA GLY A 83 -21.86 22.85 23.18
C GLY A 83 -20.86 23.20 22.10
N TRP A 84 -20.38 22.23 21.28
CA TRP A 84 -19.52 22.52 20.15
C TRP A 84 -20.31 23.02 18.95
N HIS A 85 -19.76 24.00 18.24
CA HIS A 85 -20.28 24.40 16.93
C HIS A 85 -19.86 23.39 15.88
N ILE A 86 -20.83 22.87 15.14
CA ILE A 86 -20.65 21.88 14.10
C ILE A 86 -21.13 22.48 12.77
N TRP A 87 -20.22 22.63 11.83
CA TRP A 87 -20.58 22.91 10.43
C TRP A 87 -20.62 21.60 9.66
N GLN A 88 -21.66 21.42 8.83
CA GLN A 88 -21.76 20.29 7.92
C GLN A 88 -22.11 20.77 6.51
N PHE A 89 -21.47 20.12 5.53
CA PHE A 89 -21.69 20.35 4.12
C PHE A 89 -21.55 19.04 3.36
N THR A 90 -22.54 18.71 2.52
CA THR A 90 -22.55 17.46 1.75
C THR A 90 -22.38 17.76 0.28
N ILE A 91 -21.48 17.04 -0.36
CA ILE A 91 -21.16 17.11 -1.79
C ILE A 91 -21.57 15.78 -2.42
N ARG A 92 -22.34 15.85 -3.51
CA ARG A 92 -22.71 14.68 -4.31
C ARG A 92 -22.19 14.83 -5.73
N SER A 93 -21.57 13.78 -6.26
CA SER A 93 -21.18 13.68 -7.66
C SER A 93 -21.65 12.35 -8.21
N GLU A 94 -22.83 12.34 -8.82
CA GLU A 94 -23.53 11.14 -9.24
C GLU A 94 -22.66 10.24 -10.12
N GLY A 95 -22.58 8.96 -9.77
CA GLY A 95 -21.78 7.96 -10.46
C GLY A 95 -20.30 7.94 -10.11
N ALA A 96 -19.80 8.80 -9.24
CA ALA A 96 -18.43 8.69 -8.74
C ALA A 96 -18.23 7.38 -7.99
N LEU A 97 -17.07 6.74 -8.21
CA LEU A 97 -16.70 5.50 -7.51
C LEU A 97 -16.03 5.80 -6.17
N SER A 98 -15.35 6.95 -6.10
CA SER A 98 -14.88 7.59 -4.86
C SER A 98 -14.81 9.10 -5.05
N LEU A 99 -14.76 9.84 -3.96
CA LEU A 99 -14.59 11.30 -3.94
C LEU A 99 -13.38 11.68 -3.09
N ASN A 100 -12.61 12.65 -3.55
CA ASN A 100 -11.60 13.33 -2.74
C ASN A 100 -11.67 14.84 -2.95
N LEU A 101 -11.18 15.60 -1.97
CA LEU A 101 -11.25 17.06 -1.94
C LEU A 101 -9.86 17.67 -1.82
N ILE A 102 -9.72 18.87 -2.38
CA ILE A 102 -8.58 19.75 -2.10
C ILE A 102 -9.09 20.99 -1.41
N PHE A 103 -8.44 21.32 -0.31
CA PHE A 103 -8.67 22.50 0.49
C PHE A 103 -7.54 23.50 0.27
N GLU A 104 -7.88 24.77 0.19
CA GLU A 104 -6.94 25.89 0.23
C GLU A 104 -7.22 26.77 1.45
N ARG A 105 -6.28 27.65 1.78
CA ARG A 105 -6.32 28.45 3.02
C ARG A 105 -6.58 27.59 4.26
N PHE A 106 -6.12 26.33 4.22
CA PHE A 106 -6.34 25.37 5.29
C PHE A 106 -5.48 25.70 6.51
N ALA A 107 -6.13 26.27 7.53
CA ALA A 107 -5.48 26.76 8.75
C ALA A 107 -6.37 26.53 9.98
N LEU A 108 -6.63 25.27 10.31
CA LEU A 108 -7.50 24.91 11.42
C LEU A 108 -6.96 25.42 12.77
N PRO A 109 -7.78 26.00 13.64
CA PRO A 109 -7.42 26.34 15.03
C PRO A 109 -7.00 25.09 15.83
N SER A 110 -6.24 25.31 16.92
CA SER A 110 -5.61 24.21 17.68
C SER A 110 -6.60 23.19 18.27
N GLN A 111 -7.81 23.59 18.59
CA GLN A 111 -8.84 22.70 19.13
C GLN A 111 -9.85 22.23 18.08
N ALA A 112 -9.82 22.77 16.87
CA ALA A 112 -10.72 22.38 15.80
C ALA A 112 -10.46 20.95 15.32
N ARG A 113 -11.52 20.33 14.81
CA ARG A 113 -11.49 19.00 14.21
C ARG A 113 -12.28 19.02 12.91
N MET A 114 -11.76 18.32 11.92
CA MET A 114 -12.47 18.11 10.66
C MET A 114 -12.55 16.62 10.37
N TYR A 115 -13.73 16.17 9.98
CA TYR A 115 -13.99 14.81 9.52
C TYR A 115 -14.60 14.86 8.12
N LEU A 116 -14.28 13.85 7.32
CA LEU A 116 -14.97 13.58 6.07
C LEU A 116 -15.59 12.18 6.18
N PHE A 117 -16.83 12.03 5.74
CA PHE A 117 -17.50 10.73 5.80
C PHE A 117 -18.54 10.56 4.71
N THR A 118 -18.76 9.31 4.36
CA THR A 118 -19.78 8.89 3.38
C THR A 118 -21.16 8.79 4.02
N SER A 119 -22.21 8.62 3.21
CA SER A 119 -23.57 8.46 3.69
C SER A 119 -23.66 7.38 4.78
N GLY A 120 -24.42 7.68 5.85
CA GLY A 120 -24.53 6.80 7.02
C GLY A 120 -23.23 6.66 7.83
N GLN A 121 -22.20 7.45 7.57
CA GLN A 121 -20.87 7.34 8.19
C GLN A 121 -20.25 5.93 8.01
N GLN A 122 -20.47 5.30 6.86
CA GLN A 122 -19.93 3.99 6.55
C GLN A 122 -18.40 4.02 6.50
N PHE A 123 -17.82 5.09 5.94
CA PHE A 123 -16.38 5.37 5.95
C PHE A 123 -16.16 6.75 6.55
N VAL A 124 -15.19 6.89 7.43
CA VAL A 124 -14.84 8.14 8.11
C VAL A 124 -13.34 8.37 8.02
N SER A 125 -12.94 9.56 7.56
CA SER A 125 -11.57 10.04 7.54
C SER A 125 -11.42 11.26 8.45
N GLY A 126 -10.33 11.34 9.22
CA GLY A 126 -10.12 12.39 10.24
C GLY A 126 -10.06 11.77 11.66
N ALA A 127 -10.07 12.54 12.77
CA ALA A 127 -10.08 14.01 12.78
C ALA A 127 -8.80 14.58 12.17
N PHE A 128 -8.95 15.49 11.22
CA PHE A 128 -7.90 16.41 10.83
C PHE A 128 -7.90 17.60 11.78
N THR A 129 -6.73 18.11 12.12
CA THR A 129 -6.53 19.12 13.16
C THR A 129 -5.50 20.15 12.71
N ALA A 130 -5.14 21.10 13.56
CA ALA A 130 -4.05 22.05 13.31
C ALA A 130 -2.70 21.37 12.93
N ARG A 131 -2.51 20.08 13.22
CA ARG A 131 -1.33 19.32 12.78
C ARG A 131 -1.27 19.12 11.26
N ASN A 132 -2.39 19.25 10.57
CA ASN A 132 -2.50 19.13 9.13
C ASN A 132 -2.27 20.48 8.41
N ASN A 133 -2.14 21.58 9.15
CA ASN A 133 -1.81 22.88 8.60
C ASN A 133 -0.41 22.85 7.98
N SER A 134 -0.29 23.40 6.77
CA SER A 134 0.99 23.52 6.05
C SER A 134 1.26 24.98 5.69
N GLU A 135 2.53 25.31 5.42
CA GLU A 135 2.88 26.66 4.96
C GLU A 135 2.21 27.06 3.65
N SER A 136 1.87 26.08 2.79
CA SER A 136 1.18 26.34 1.54
C SER A 136 -0.30 26.64 1.73
N GLY A 137 -0.86 26.28 2.90
CA GLY A 137 -2.30 26.33 3.14
C GLY A 137 -3.10 25.36 2.26
N ILE A 138 -2.45 24.44 1.54
CA ILE A 138 -3.12 23.42 0.72
C ILE A 138 -3.15 22.10 1.48
N PHE A 139 -4.31 21.48 1.52
CA PHE A 139 -4.54 20.19 2.12
C PHE A 139 -5.36 19.30 1.20
N SER A 140 -4.82 18.16 0.80
CA SER A 140 -5.48 17.16 -0.04
C SER A 140 -5.84 15.95 0.82
N VAL A 141 -7.04 15.40 0.64
CA VAL A 141 -7.50 14.23 1.39
C VAL A 141 -7.51 12.98 0.51
N SER A 142 -7.31 11.82 1.13
CA SER A 142 -7.45 10.53 0.47
C SER A 142 -8.87 10.31 -0.01
N PRO A 143 -9.09 9.62 -1.13
CA PRO A 143 -10.41 9.28 -1.61
C PRO A 143 -11.21 8.46 -0.59
N LEU A 144 -12.51 8.72 -0.52
CA LEU A 144 -13.49 7.93 0.21
C LEU A 144 -14.48 7.30 -0.78
N PRO A 145 -14.88 6.02 -0.59
CA PRO A 145 -15.75 5.31 -1.51
C PRO A 145 -17.13 5.96 -1.66
N GLY A 146 -17.71 5.91 -2.86
CA GLY A 146 -19.06 6.37 -3.12
C GLY A 146 -19.11 7.73 -3.82
N ASP A 147 -20.33 8.18 -4.07
CA ASP A 147 -20.68 9.37 -4.84
C ASP A 147 -21.20 10.54 -3.98
N GLU A 148 -21.19 10.38 -2.66
CA GLU A 148 -21.59 11.38 -1.68
C GLU A 148 -20.59 11.48 -0.53
N LEU A 149 -20.18 12.70 -0.20
CA LEU A 149 -19.19 12.98 0.83
C LEU A 149 -19.64 14.16 1.69
N THR A 150 -19.72 13.96 3.01
CA THR A 150 -20.00 15.02 3.97
C THR A 150 -18.71 15.47 4.66
N VAL A 151 -18.48 16.77 4.68
CA VAL A 151 -17.46 17.43 5.50
C VAL A 151 -18.10 17.92 6.77
N GLN A 152 -17.59 17.53 7.93
CA GLN A 152 -17.97 18.02 9.24
C GLN A 152 -16.80 18.73 9.89
N TYR A 153 -16.99 20.02 10.18
CA TYR A 153 -16.04 20.85 10.88
C TYR A 153 -16.56 21.22 12.26
N GLU A 154 -15.75 20.95 13.29
CA GLU A 154 -16.11 21.09 14.70
C GLU A 154 -15.18 22.08 15.38
N ILE A 155 -15.75 23.11 16.02
CA ILE A 155 -15.03 24.10 16.82
C ILE A 155 -15.65 24.26 18.19
N PRO A 156 -14.88 24.59 19.25
CA PRO A 156 -15.43 24.90 20.57
C PRO A 156 -16.36 26.12 20.52
N GLU A 157 -17.26 26.25 21.48
CA GLU A 157 -18.28 27.30 21.58
C GLU A 157 -17.70 28.74 21.45
N HIS A 158 -16.45 28.95 21.81
CA HIS A 158 -15.76 30.24 21.75
C HIS A 158 -14.84 30.40 20.52
N GLY A 159 -14.94 29.50 19.51
CA GLY A 159 -14.21 29.62 18.26
C GLY A 159 -14.68 30.84 17.45
N THR A 160 -13.75 31.67 16.97
CA THR A 160 -14.06 32.95 16.34
C THR A 160 -13.87 32.96 14.82
N SER A 161 -13.38 31.91 14.19
CA SER A 161 -13.09 31.85 12.76
C SER A 161 -14.18 31.11 12.00
N VAL A 162 -14.60 31.68 10.85
CA VAL A 162 -15.66 31.13 10.02
C VAL A 162 -15.13 30.55 8.72
N ASP A 163 -13.96 31.00 8.25
CA ASP A 163 -13.33 30.57 6.98
C ASP A 163 -11.89 30.09 7.17
N ASP A 164 -11.73 29.06 8.00
CA ASP A 164 -10.41 28.43 8.24
C ASP A 164 -9.93 27.59 7.05
N PHE A 165 -10.78 27.42 6.02
CA PHE A 165 -10.48 26.72 4.79
C PHE A 165 -11.48 27.06 3.68
N VAL A 166 -11.09 26.74 2.44
CA VAL A 166 -11.96 26.73 1.26
C VAL A 166 -11.75 25.41 0.53
N ILE A 167 -12.82 24.71 0.18
CA ILE A 167 -12.78 23.57 -0.74
C ILE A 167 -12.68 24.15 -2.16
N THR A 168 -11.60 23.87 -2.86
CA THR A 168 -11.34 24.42 -4.20
C THR A 168 -11.45 23.38 -5.30
N ALA A 169 -11.40 22.08 -4.95
CA ALA A 169 -11.60 21.01 -5.92
C ALA A 169 -12.40 19.85 -5.32
N VAL A 170 -13.32 19.34 -6.14
CA VAL A 170 -14.02 18.07 -5.93
C VAL A 170 -13.60 17.14 -7.05
N ASN A 171 -12.95 16.03 -6.69
CA ASN A 171 -12.44 15.06 -7.66
C ASN A 171 -13.36 13.83 -7.70
N HIS A 172 -13.95 13.58 -8.86
CA HIS A 172 -14.84 12.48 -9.19
C HIS A 172 -14.03 11.32 -9.79
N ASP A 173 -13.83 10.26 -9.02
CA ASP A 173 -13.18 9.04 -9.47
C ASP A 173 -14.10 8.27 -10.44
N PHE A 174 -13.63 8.13 -11.68
CA PHE A 174 -14.35 7.39 -12.74
C PHE A 174 -13.75 5.99 -13.02
N LEU A 175 -12.60 5.66 -12.40
CA LEU A 175 -11.91 4.38 -12.59
C LEU A 175 -12.09 3.40 -11.42
N GLY A 176 -12.33 3.89 -10.20
CA GLY A 176 -12.43 3.05 -9.01
C GLY A 176 -11.07 2.62 -8.48
N ILE A 177 -10.20 3.57 -8.14
CA ILE A 177 -8.85 3.31 -7.63
C ILE A 177 -8.83 2.71 -6.22
N LEU A 178 -9.94 2.75 -5.51
CA LEU A 178 -10.17 1.97 -4.31
C LEU A 178 -10.82 0.66 -4.76
N LYS A 179 -10.22 -0.48 -4.45
CA LYS A 179 -10.73 -1.81 -4.83
C LYS A 179 -12.04 -2.17 -4.09
N TYR A 180 -12.56 -1.25 -3.29
CA TYR A 180 -13.85 -1.43 -2.64
C TYR A 180 -14.94 -1.63 -3.68
N VAL A 181 -15.51 -2.82 -3.70
CA VAL A 181 -16.58 -3.22 -4.61
C VAL A 181 -17.91 -3.15 -3.86
N ASP A 182 -18.76 -2.18 -4.23
CA ASP A 182 -20.21 -2.40 -4.09
C ASP A 182 -20.57 -3.58 -5.00
N GLU A 183 -21.30 -4.57 -4.50
CA GLU A 183 -21.69 -5.80 -5.24
C GLU A 183 -22.34 -5.53 -6.63
N ARG A 184 -22.64 -4.26 -6.93
CA ARG A 184 -23.26 -3.77 -8.17
C ARG A 184 -22.29 -3.12 -9.16
N ARG A 185 -20.98 -3.02 -8.85
CA ARG A 185 -20.01 -2.27 -9.66
C ARG A 185 -18.86 -3.17 -10.10
N PRO A 186 -18.32 -3.01 -11.33
CA PRO A 186 -17.17 -3.76 -11.78
C PRO A 186 -15.97 -3.49 -10.86
N MET A 187 -15.11 -4.50 -10.71
CA MET A 187 -13.84 -4.37 -9.96
C MET A 187 -13.06 -3.17 -10.50
N GLY A 188 -12.48 -2.39 -9.58
CA GLY A 188 -11.58 -1.29 -9.90
C GLY A 188 -10.40 -1.75 -10.77
N ILE A 189 -9.71 -0.78 -11.37
CA ILE A 189 -8.56 -1.07 -12.22
C ILE A 189 -7.45 -1.71 -11.38
N MET A 190 -6.93 -2.83 -11.86
CA MET A 190 -5.82 -3.58 -11.27
C MET A 190 -4.69 -3.68 -12.30
N ALA A 191 -3.46 -3.77 -11.81
CA ALA A 191 -2.33 -4.14 -12.64
C ALA A 191 -2.58 -5.49 -13.32
N GLU A 192 -2.15 -5.63 -14.56
CA GLU A 192 -2.27 -6.89 -15.29
C GLU A 192 -1.49 -8.01 -14.60
N SER A 193 -1.90 -9.27 -14.82
CA SER A 193 -1.44 -10.45 -14.09
C SER A 193 0.06 -10.78 -14.23
N CYS A 194 0.77 -10.20 -15.18
CA CYS A 194 2.22 -10.38 -15.31
C CYS A 194 3.02 -9.61 -14.25
N ASN A 195 2.41 -8.61 -13.59
CA ASN A 195 3.07 -7.84 -12.56
C ASN A 195 3.33 -8.68 -11.32
N GLN A 196 4.53 -8.54 -10.76
CA GLN A 196 4.96 -9.27 -9.57
C GLN A 196 4.77 -8.43 -8.32
N ASP A 197 4.13 -8.98 -7.28
CA ASP A 197 4.04 -8.29 -6.00
C ASP A 197 5.43 -8.09 -5.41
N VAL A 198 5.65 -6.93 -4.82
CA VAL A 198 6.93 -6.59 -4.19
C VAL A 198 7.29 -7.53 -3.03
N ASN A 199 6.32 -8.24 -2.46
CA ASN A 199 6.51 -9.23 -1.41
C ASN A 199 6.68 -10.67 -1.91
N CYS A 200 6.76 -10.89 -3.23
CA CYS A 200 7.17 -12.17 -3.81
C CYS A 200 8.70 -12.38 -3.67
N ALA A 201 9.12 -13.65 -3.61
CA ALA A 201 10.53 -14.04 -3.43
C ALA A 201 11.47 -13.42 -4.48
N VAL A 202 10.97 -13.16 -5.70
CA VAL A 202 11.73 -12.50 -6.77
C VAL A 202 12.25 -11.12 -6.35
N ALA A 203 11.59 -10.46 -5.40
CA ALA A 203 11.93 -9.13 -4.91
C ALA A 203 12.87 -9.12 -3.69
N ASP A 204 13.25 -10.27 -3.12
CA ASP A 204 13.98 -10.37 -1.84
C ASP A 204 15.27 -9.54 -1.80
N ARG A 205 15.96 -9.43 -2.92
CA ARG A 205 17.16 -8.59 -3.04
C ARG A 205 16.89 -7.11 -2.74
N TRP A 206 15.68 -6.63 -3.03
CA TRP A 206 15.31 -5.22 -2.92
C TRP A 206 14.39 -4.92 -1.72
N ARG A 207 14.26 -5.84 -0.76
CA ARG A 207 13.43 -5.67 0.46
C ARG A 207 13.72 -4.38 1.21
N ALA A 208 15.00 -4.01 1.35
CA ALA A 208 15.37 -2.80 2.08
C ALA A 208 14.81 -1.53 1.42
N VAL A 209 14.87 -1.43 0.08
CA VAL A 209 14.43 -0.23 -0.65
C VAL A 209 12.93 -0.17 -0.93
N GLN A 210 12.22 -1.27 -0.76
CA GLN A 210 10.77 -1.36 -0.93
C GLN A 210 10.03 -0.25 -0.14
N ASN A 211 10.44 0.00 1.12
CA ASN A 211 9.83 1.01 1.98
C ASN A 211 10.20 2.47 1.60
N SER A 212 11.05 2.68 0.60
CA SER A 212 11.29 4.01 0.04
C SER A 212 10.23 4.43 -0.97
N VAL A 213 9.55 3.47 -1.60
CA VAL A 213 8.66 3.73 -2.74
C VAL A 213 7.26 4.05 -2.27
N CYS A 214 6.66 5.09 -2.87
CA CYS A 214 5.30 5.53 -2.60
C CYS A 214 4.49 5.72 -3.89
N ARG A 215 3.17 5.52 -3.78
CA ARG A 215 2.21 5.97 -4.77
C ARG A 215 1.96 7.46 -4.57
N ILE A 216 1.95 8.24 -5.63
CA ILE A 216 1.70 9.68 -5.60
C ILE A 216 0.38 9.97 -6.27
N MET A 217 -0.54 10.62 -5.56
CA MET A 217 -1.76 11.18 -6.12
C MET A 217 -1.56 12.68 -6.32
N VAL A 218 -1.51 13.11 -7.58
CA VAL A 218 -1.24 14.50 -7.96
C VAL A 218 -2.57 15.23 -8.14
N GLN A 219 -2.79 16.28 -7.37
CA GLN A 219 -4.01 17.10 -7.42
C GLN A 219 -5.31 16.29 -7.28
N GLY A 220 -5.27 15.15 -6.55
CA GLY A 220 -6.42 14.28 -6.39
C GLY A 220 -6.94 13.62 -7.68
N ARG A 221 -6.20 13.70 -8.78
CA ARG A 221 -6.67 13.35 -10.12
C ARG A 221 -5.78 12.37 -10.87
N ASP A 222 -4.46 12.51 -10.77
CA ASP A 222 -3.49 11.72 -11.53
C ASP A 222 -2.67 10.86 -10.56
N LEU A 223 -2.32 9.61 -10.96
CA LEU A 223 -1.49 8.71 -10.18
C LEU A 223 -0.11 8.54 -10.81
N CYS A 224 0.89 8.56 -9.96
CA CYS A 224 2.30 8.34 -10.26
C CYS A 224 2.97 7.53 -9.13
N SER A 225 4.25 7.24 -9.31
CA SER A 225 5.13 6.61 -8.33
C SER A 225 6.30 7.54 -7.99
N GLY A 226 6.98 7.29 -6.87
CA GLY A 226 8.19 7.99 -6.48
C GLY A 226 8.94 7.27 -5.37
N ALA A 227 10.10 7.78 -5.00
CA ALA A 227 10.89 7.19 -3.93
C ALA A 227 11.53 8.23 -3.01
N LEU A 228 11.49 7.98 -1.68
CA LEU A 228 12.32 8.71 -0.71
C LEU A 228 13.80 8.51 -1.03
N VAL A 229 14.58 9.59 -1.05
CA VAL A 229 16.02 9.55 -1.36
C VAL A 229 16.85 10.16 -0.24
N ASN A 230 17.97 9.49 0.06
CA ASN A 230 18.95 9.92 1.04
C ASN A 230 19.82 11.08 0.51
N ASN A 231 20.39 11.85 1.42
CA ASN A 231 21.35 12.90 1.11
C ASN A 231 22.66 12.69 1.88
N THR A 232 23.75 13.36 1.46
CA THR A 232 25.09 13.18 2.06
C THR A 232 25.18 13.59 3.52
N ALA A 233 24.30 14.47 4.01
CA ALA A 233 24.22 14.81 5.43
C ALA A 233 23.51 13.73 6.27
N LYS A 234 22.82 12.76 5.63
CA LYS A 234 22.09 11.67 6.30
C LYS A 234 21.17 12.16 7.42
N ASN A 235 20.42 13.24 7.16
CA ASN A 235 19.64 14.00 8.16
C ASN A 235 18.14 13.78 8.06
N ALA A 236 17.70 12.70 7.41
CA ALA A 236 16.28 12.32 7.22
C ALA A 236 15.41 13.42 6.56
N LYS A 237 15.99 14.32 5.78
CA LYS A 237 15.22 15.24 4.96
C LYS A 237 14.32 14.44 4.01
N PRO A 238 12.98 14.63 4.06
CA PRO A 238 12.03 13.75 3.35
C PRO A 238 11.91 14.13 1.87
N TYR A 239 13.01 13.97 1.13
CA TYR A 239 13.03 14.19 -0.29
C TYR A 239 12.42 12.99 -1.02
N VAL A 240 11.47 13.25 -1.93
CA VAL A 240 10.93 12.25 -2.87
C VAL A 240 11.35 12.63 -4.27
N LEU A 241 11.94 11.68 -4.98
CA LEU A 241 12.28 11.80 -6.40
C LEU A 241 11.16 11.13 -7.24
N THR A 242 10.71 11.83 -8.27
CA THR A 242 9.66 11.40 -9.21
C THR A 242 9.89 12.03 -10.60
N ALA A 243 8.93 11.88 -11.53
CA ALA A 243 9.00 12.47 -12.86
C ALA A 243 8.48 13.93 -12.92
N ASN A 244 9.01 14.74 -13.86
CA ASN A 244 8.52 16.11 -14.07
C ASN A 244 7.08 16.11 -14.57
N HIS A 245 6.69 15.23 -15.49
CA HIS A 245 5.33 15.19 -16.00
C HIS A 245 4.30 14.86 -14.90
N CYS A 246 4.71 14.22 -13.80
CA CYS A 246 3.90 14.05 -12.58
C CYS A 246 3.80 15.37 -11.80
N ILE A 247 4.93 15.91 -11.33
CA ILE A 247 4.97 17.12 -10.49
C ILE A 247 5.90 18.15 -11.12
N SER A 248 5.36 19.02 -11.96
CA SER A 248 6.10 20.06 -12.67
C SER A 248 6.05 21.45 -12.04
N THR A 249 5.14 21.69 -11.11
CA THR A 249 4.89 23.00 -10.50
C THR A 249 4.73 22.91 -8.99
N SER A 250 4.94 24.05 -8.30
CA SER A 250 4.68 24.15 -6.86
C SER A 250 3.23 23.86 -6.50
N LEU A 251 2.27 24.23 -7.35
CA LEU A 251 0.85 23.94 -7.12
C LEU A 251 0.61 22.42 -7.10
N LYS A 252 1.14 21.69 -8.11
CA LYS A 252 1.06 20.23 -8.13
C LYS A 252 1.74 19.60 -6.91
N ALA A 253 2.93 20.08 -6.53
CA ALA A 253 3.64 19.58 -5.35
C ALA A 253 2.85 19.77 -4.06
N ASN A 254 2.30 20.98 -3.84
CA ASN A 254 1.52 21.30 -2.66
C ASN A 254 0.22 20.49 -2.55
N GLY A 255 -0.44 20.21 -3.68
CA GLY A 255 -1.68 19.43 -3.75
C GLY A 255 -1.49 17.93 -3.95
N SER A 256 -0.27 17.41 -3.79
CA SER A 256 0.00 15.97 -3.91
C SER A 256 -0.15 15.24 -2.59
N LEU A 257 -0.58 13.97 -2.67
CA LEU A 257 -0.67 13.04 -1.55
C LEU A 257 0.24 11.86 -1.84
N PHE A 258 1.01 11.43 -0.83
CA PHE A 258 2.02 10.38 -0.91
C PHE A 258 1.60 9.21 -0.03
N LEU A 259 1.31 8.07 -0.64
CA LEU A 259 0.87 6.85 0.04
C LEU A 259 2.04 5.86 0.10
N PHE A 260 2.53 5.58 1.32
CA PHE A 260 3.59 4.63 1.60
C PHE A 260 3.03 3.25 1.97
N ASN A 261 3.83 2.20 1.82
CA ASN A 261 3.50 0.84 2.22
C ASN A 261 2.17 0.30 1.64
N TYR A 262 1.69 0.86 0.54
CA TYR A 262 0.52 0.33 -0.15
C TYR A 262 0.93 -0.90 -0.96
N GLU A 263 0.96 -2.04 -0.29
CA GLU A 263 1.46 -3.31 -0.80
C GLU A 263 0.70 -4.47 -0.15
N SER A 264 0.61 -5.60 -0.84
CA SER A 264 0.12 -6.83 -0.21
C SER A 264 1.09 -7.26 0.88
N PRO A 265 0.64 -7.74 2.04
CA PRO A 265 1.53 -8.15 3.13
C PRO A 265 2.34 -9.42 2.79
N TYR A 266 1.99 -10.12 1.72
CA TYR A 266 2.66 -11.33 1.22
C TYR A 266 2.56 -11.38 -0.32
N CYS A 267 3.18 -12.37 -0.96
CA CYS A 267 3.01 -12.60 -2.39
C CYS A 267 1.60 -13.17 -2.68
N GLY A 268 0.62 -12.30 -2.87
CA GLY A 268 -0.78 -12.70 -3.03
C GLY A 268 -1.71 -11.54 -3.37
N PRO A 269 -3.01 -11.82 -3.58
CA PRO A 269 -3.96 -10.84 -4.11
C PRO A 269 -4.55 -9.89 -3.06
N LEU A 270 -4.20 -10.02 -1.77
CA LEU A 270 -4.76 -9.16 -0.72
C LEU A 270 -4.32 -7.72 -0.91
N ASP A 271 -5.26 -6.79 -0.85
CA ASP A 271 -4.98 -5.36 -1.02
C ASP A 271 -4.23 -4.78 0.18
N GLY A 272 -3.49 -3.71 -0.06
CA GLY A 272 -2.67 -3.01 0.93
C GLY A 272 -3.47 -2.04 1.79
N ASP A 273 -2.86 -1.61 2.90
CA ASP A 273 -3.38 -0.54 3.76
C ASP A 273 -3.21 0.83 3.07
N VAL A 274 -4.26 1.65 3.08
CA VAL A 274 -4.26 3.00 2.49
C VAL A 274 -4.07 4.12 3.54
N SER A 275 -3.84 3.78 4.79
CA SER A 275 -3.73 4.73 5.88
C SER A 275 -2.39 5.49 5.92
N HIS A 276 -1.31 4.92 5.37
CA HIS A 276 0.04 5.48 5.39
C HIS A 276 0.24 6.63 4.39
N SER A 277 -0.62 7.64 4.43
CA SER A 277 -0.59 8.76 3.49
C SER A 277 -0.15 10.08 4.12
N LEU A 278 0.58 10.90 3.36
CA LEU A 278 1.04 12.23 3.74
C LEU A 278 0.62 13.25 2.69
N SER A 279 0.07 14.39 3.11
CA SER A 279 -0.40 15.45 2.23
C SER A 279 0.63 16.56 2.10
N GLY A 280 0.83 17.02 0.86
CA GLY A 280 1.62 18.19 0.54
C GLY A 280 3.12 17.96 0.46
N SER A 281 3.75 18.72 -0.43
CA SER A 281 5.21 18.79 -0.57
C SER A 281 5.63 20.13 -1.17
N LYS A 282 6.93 20.46 -1.09
CA LYS A 282 7.54 21.63 -1.72
C LYS A 282 8.41 21.18 -2.91
N LEU A 283 8.17 21.73 -4.09
CA LEU A 283 9.04 21.49 -5.24
C LEU A 283 10.43 22.08 -4.98
N LYS A 284 11.47 21.29 -5.08
CA LYS A 284 12.87 21.69 -4.85
C LYS A 284 13.65 21.81 -6.16
N ALA A 285 13.55 20.82 -7.03
CA ALA A 285 14.19 20.84 -8.33
C ALA A 285 13.36 20.09 -9.35
N THR A 286 13.36 20.56 -10.58
CA THR A 286 12.66 19.92 -11.70
C THR A 286 13.31 20.30 -13.03
N LEU A 287 13.32 19.38 -13.98
CA LEU A 287 13.80 19.63 -15.34
C LEU A 287 12.95 18.84 -16.33
N ASP A 288 12.17 19.57 -17.13
CA ASP A 288 11.25 19.04 -18.14
C ASP A 288 11.97 18.20 -19.22
N SER A 289 13.06 18.71 -19.74
CA SER A 289 13.81 18.04 -20.81
C SER A 289 14.53 16.76 -20.37
N LEU A 290 14.62 16.49 -19.05
CA LEU A 290 15.14 15.23 -18.48
C LEU A 290 14.07 14.49 -17.67
N ASP A 291 12.90 15.08 -17.53
CA ASP A 291 11.73 14.49 -16.87
C ASP A 291 11.98 14.01 -15.43
N PHE A 292 12.61 14.82 -14.59
CA PHE A 292 12.71 14.54 -13.18
C PHE A 292 12.17 15.66 -12.31
N SER A 293 11.67 15.32 -11.12
CA SER A 293 11.32 16.27 -10.07
C SER A 293 11.72 15.75 -8.68
N LEU A 294 12.30 16.63 -7.89
CA LEU A 294 12.60 16.41 -6.49
C LEU A 294 11.67 17.29 -5.66
N VAL A 295 10.92 16.68 -4.76
CA VAL A 295 10.06 17.38 -3.80
C VAL A 295 10.50 17.07 -2.36
N GLU A 296 10.24 17.99 -1.44
CA GLU A 296 10.39 17.78 0.01
C GLU A 296 9.02 17.69 0.63
N LEU A 297 8.66 16.54 1.24
CA LEU A 297 7.36 16.36 1.89
C LEU A 297 7.14 17.41 2.97
N SER A 298 5.90 17.89 3.11
CA SER A 298 5.52 18.88 4.13
C SER A 298 5.68 18.34 5.56
N THR A 299 5.53 17.03 5.70
CA THR A 299 5.71 16.29 6.96
C THR A 299 6.62 15.07 6.70
N PRO A 300 7.64 14.81 7.53
CA PRO A 300 8.43 13.60 7.39
C PRO A 300 7.57 12.37 7.71
N PRO A 301 7.79 11.23 7.02
CA PRO A 301 7.12 9.99 7.34
C PRO A 301 7.42 9.57 8.79
N PRO A 302 6.38 9.22 9.57
CA PRO A 302 6.58 8.77 10.94
C PRO A 302 7.29 7.39 10.99
N PRO A 303 7.91 7.02 12.13
CA PRO A 303 8.58 5.72 12.29
C PRO A 303 7.69 4.51 11.99
N SER A 304 6.38 4.60 12.25
CA SER A 304 5.40 3.54 11.95
C SER A 304 5.32 3.22 10.45
N PHE A 305 5.65 4.17 9.56
CA PHE A 305 5.76 3.92 8.12
C PHE A 305 7.05 3.17 7.74
N ARG A 306 7.96 2.93 8.69
CA ARG A 306 9.25 2.28 8.46
C ARG A 306 10.03 2.92 7.30
N PRO A 307 10.16 4.25 7.23
CA PRO A 307 10.67 4.94 6.06
C PRO A 307 12.13 4.57 5.79
N TYR A 308 12.39 4.11 4.57
CA TYR A 308 13.74 3.89 4.07
C TYR A 308 14.08 4.98 3.05
N TYR A 309 15.18 5.66 3.25
CA TYR A 309 15.68 6.67 2.33
C TYR A 309 16.66 5.99 1.39
N ALA A 310 16.25 5.78 0.15
CA ALA A 310 17.04 5.06 -0.84
C ALA A 310 18.39 5.73 -1.08
N GLY A 311 19.44 4.92 -1.14
CA GLY A 311 20.72 5.32 -1.69
C GLY A 311 20.61 5.58 -3.19
N TRP A 312 21.65 6.17 -3.75
CA TRP A 312 21.69 6.48 -5.17
C TRP A 312 23.10 6.26 -5.77
N ASN A 313 23.14 6.06 -7.07
CA ASN A 313 24.36 5.85 -7.81
C ASN A 313 24.35 6.65 -9.12
N ARG A 314 25.32 7.55 -9.29
CA ARG A 314 25.46 8.38 -10.47
C ARG A 314 26.59 7.91 -11.42
N SER A 315 27.00 6.65 -11.33
CA SER A 315 27.88 6.06 -12.35
C SER A 315 27.15 5.98 -13.69
N SER A 316 27.82 6.30 -14.77
CA SER A 316 27.26 6.12 -16.11
C SER A 316 27.10 4.64 -16.48
N ILE A 317 27.97 3.79 -15.96
CA ILE A 317 27.93 2.32 -16.10
C ILE A 317 27.19 1.74 -14.90
N GLN A 318 26.22 0.90 -15.15
CA GLN A 318 25.46 0.19 -14.12
C GLN A 318 25.69 -1.33 -14.23
N PRO A 319 25.52 -2.07 -13.13
CA PRO A 319 25.59 -3.53 -13.15
C PRO A 319 24.49 -4.14 -14.02
N ASP A 320 24.58 -5.44 -14.25
CA ASP A 320 23.72 -6.21 -15.15
C ASP A 320 22.33 -6.55 -14.58
N THR A 321 22.03 -6.20 -13.34
CA THR A 321 20.72 -6.46 -12.74
C THR A 321 20.09 -5.18 -12.25
N MET A 322 18.89 -4.91 -12.75
CA MET A 322 18.12 -3.71 -12.42
C MET A 322 16.71 -4.11 -11.97
N ALA A 323 16.12 -3.31 -11.09
CA ALA A 323 14.73 -3.45 -10.72
C ALA A 323 14.00 -2.10 -10.62
N SER A 324 12.74 -2.08 -11.00
CA SER A 324 11.85 -0.96 -10.74
C SER A 324 10.77 -1.40 -9.78
N ILE A 325 10.57 -0.65 -8.69
CA ILE A 325 9.48 -0.82 -7.74
C ILE A 325 8.52 0.34 -7.94
N HIS A 326 7.24 0.06 -8.19
CA HIS A 326 6.28 1.07 -8.65
C HIS A 326 4.84 0.66 -8.37
N HIS A 327 3.88 1.51 -8.76
CA HIS A 327 2.45 1.31 -8.60
C HIS A 327 1.74 1.31 -9.98
N PRO A 328 1.82 0.20 -10.74
CA PRO A 328 1.19 0.10 -12.06
C PRO A 328 -0.33 0.15 -11.90
N GLN A 329 -1.03 0.87 -12.77
CA GLN A 329 -2.48 1.13 -12.68
C GLN A 329 -2.92 1.76 -11.34
N GLY A 330 -1.97 2.33 -10.57
CA GLY A 330 -2.24 2.76 -9.20
C GLY A 330 -2.48 1.62 -8.20
N ASP A 331 -2.24 0.40 -8.59
CA ASP A 331 -2.38 -0.81 -7.77
C ASP A 331 -1.36 -0.88 -6.64
N ILE A 332 -1.47 -1.90 -5.78
CA ILE A 332 -0.47 -2.24 -4.77
C ILE A 332 0.92 -2.30 -5.41
N LYS A 333 1.92 -2.06 -4.57
CA LYS A 333 3.32 -2.00 -4.99
C LYS A 333 3.77 -3.27 -5.71
N LYS A 334 4.34 -3.11 -6.89
CA LYS A 334 4.85 -4.18 -7.75
C LYS A 334 6.33 -3.99 -8.04
N ILE A 335 6.96 -5.04 -8.55
CA ILE A 335 8.35 -5.02 -8.98
C ILE A 335 8.47 -5.55 -10.42
N ALA A 336 9.32 -4.89 -11.21
CA ALA A 336 9.79 -5.38 -12.49
C ALA A 336 11.31 -5.51 -12.47
N ILE A 337 11.85 -6.59 -13.04
CA ILE A 337 13.28 -6.93 -13.00
C ILE A 337 13.83 -7.18 -14.40
N ASP A 338 15.00 -6.60 -14.69
CA ASP A 338 15.82 -6.88 -15.88
C ASP A 338 17.19 -7.36 -15.43
N TYR A 339 17.63 -8.52 -15.93
CA TYR A 339 18.94 -9.09 -15.65
C TYR A 339 20.02 -8.62 -16.60
N GLN A 340 19.79 -7.52 -17.30
CA GLN A 340 20.73 -6.89 -18.21
C GLN A 340 20.99 -5.44 -17.84
N SER A 341 22.19 -4.95 -18.15
CA SER A 341 22.53 -3.53 -17.98
C SER A 341 21.67 -2.65 -18.90
N PRO A 342 21.07 -1.56 -18.38
CA PRO A 342 20.28 -0.66 -19.20
C PRO A 342 21.18 0.12 -20.18
N ALA A 343 20.73 0.27 -21.41
CA ALA A 343 21.44 1.06 -22.42
C ALA A 343 21.23 2.57 -22.18
N ILE A 344 22.25 3.39 -22.47
CA ILE A 344 22.07 4.84 -22.57
C ILE A 344 21.34 5.15 -23.88
N SER A 345 20.26 5.92 -23.82
CA SER A 345 19.40 6.18 -24.97
C SER A 345 18.74 7.57 -24.89
N SER A 346 18.14 7.97 -25.98
CA SER A 346 17.24 9.12 -26.08
C SER A 346 15.79 8.60 -26.03
N PHE A 347 14.91 9.28 -25.33
CA PHE A 347 13.49 8.87 -25.23
C PHE A 347 12.70 9.37 -26.45
N GLN A 348 12.38 10.65 -26.48
CA GLN A 348 11.56 11.26 -27.55
C GLN A 348 12.11 12.63 -27.96
N SER A 349 11.51 13.21 -28.99
CA SER A 349 11.74 14.61 -29.36
C SER A 349 11.32 15.52 -28.20
N GLY A 350 12.12 16.55 -27.91
CA GLY A 350 11.92 17.46 -26.78
C GLY A 350 12.68 17.06 -25.50
N PHE A 351 13.10 15.81 -25.37
CA PHE A 351 13.93 15.35 -24.26
C PHE A 351 15.43 15.39 -24.58
N LEU A 352 16.27 15.43 -23.53
CA LEU A 352 17.71 15.47 -23.67
C LEU A 352 18.23 14.21 -24.39
N LYS A 353 19.07 14.42 -25.38
CA LYS A 353 19.75 13.34 -26.10
C LYS A 353 20.61 12.54 -25.11
N ASN A 354 20.48 11.21 -25.14
CA ASN A 354 21.17 10.28 -24.24
C ASN A 354 20.87 10.56 -22.72
N GLY A 355 19.77 11.24 -22.44
CA GLY A 355 19.33 11.57 -21.08
C GLY A 355 18.70 10.41 -20.30
N PHE A 356 18.54 9.25 -20.93
CA PHE A 356 17.75 8.16 -20.37
C PHE A 356 18.52 6.84 -20.32
N ARG A 357 18.20 6.03 -19.32
CA ARG A 357 18.52 4.60 -19.27
C ARG A 357 17.35 3.85 -19.90
N LYS A 358 17.64 3.05 -20.89
CA LYS A 358 16.65 2.22 -21.58
C LYS A 358 16.77 0.80 -21.06
N VAL A 359 15.74 0.32 -20.38
CA VAL A 359 15.49 -1.08 -20.14
C VAL A 359 14.94 -1.66 -21.44
N GLN A 360 15.68 -2.58 -22.05
CA GLN A 360 15.31 -3.15 -23.33
C GLN A 360 14.15 -4.12 -23.19
N ARG A 361 14.18 -4.95 -22.13
CA ARG A 361 13.15 -5.93 -21.83
C ARG A 361 13.13 -6.23 -20.33
N TRP A 362 11.95 -6.31 -19.76
CA TRP A 362 11.75 -6.85 -18.42
C TRP A 362 11.73 -8.37 -18.49
N ASP A 363 12.49 -9.03 -17.62
CA ASP A 363 12.54 -10.49 -17.47
C ASP A 363 11.43 -10.98 -16.51
N ALA A 364 11.05 -10.17 -15.54
CA ALA A 364 9.94 -10.44 -14.63
C ALA A 364 9.14 -9.17 -14.39
N GLY A 365 7.82 -9.24 -14.44
CA GLY A 365 6.95 -8.09 -14.32
C GLY A 365 7.07 -7.14 -15.52
N THR A 366 6.50 -5.96 -15.39
CA THR A 366 6.58 -4.87 -16.37
C THR A 366 6.20 -3.55 -15.72
N THR A 367 6.28 -2.42 -16.42
CA THR A 367 5.67 -1.16 -15.99
C THR A 367 4.42 -0.87 -16.81
N GLU A 368 3.44 -0.24 -16.18
CA GLU A 368 2.20 0.21 -16.83
C GLU A 368 1.94 1.69 -16.53
N ILE A 369 0.84 2.24 -17.03
CA ILE A 369 0.38 3.59 -16.64
C ILE A 369 0.20 3.64 -15.11
N GLY A 370 0.56 4.76 -14.49
CA GLY A 370 0.67 4.89 -13.01
C GLY A 370 2.07 4.62 -12.46
N SER A 371 2.94 3.91 -13.21
CA SER A 371 4.33 3.64 -12.83
C SER A 371 5.26 4.84 -12.97
N SER A 372 4.84 5.91 -13.65
CA SER A 372 5.59 7.16 -13.86
C SER A 372 6.27 7.66 -12.60
N GLY A 373 7.56 8.02 -12.70
CA GLY A 373 8.37 8.45 -11.56
C GLY A 373 8.89 7.31 -10.67
N GLY A 374 8.50 6.06 -10.94
CA GLY A 374 9.02 4.88 -10.25
C GLY A 374 10.56 4.79 -10.36
N PRO A 375 11.26 4.45 -9.27
CA PRO A 375 12.73 4.36 -9.27
C PRO A 375 13.24 3.18 -10.09
N LEU A 376 14.41 3.33 -10.71
CA LEU A 376 15.22 2.24 -11.21
C LEU A 376 16.38 1.99 -10.24
N PHE A 377 16.38 0.85 -9.57
CA PHE A 377 17.43 0.41 -8.66
C PHE A 377 18.42 -0.51 -9.36
N ASN A 378 19.70 -0.41 -9.01
CA ASN A 378 20.71 -1.37 -9.41
C ASN A 378 20.76 -2.57 -8.42
N SER A 379 21.67 -3.52 -8.69
CA SER A 379 21.89 -4.69 -7.85
C SER A 379 22.34 -4.38 -6.42
N ASP A 380 22.87 -3.17 -6.16
CA ASP A 380 23.27 -2.70 -4.83
C ASP A 380 22.14 -1.94 -4.13
N SER A 381 20.91 -2.03 -4.65
CA SER A 381 19.74 -1.33 -4.15
C SER A 381 19.89 0.21 -4.15
N GLN A 382 20.68 0.75 -5.08
CA GLN A 382 20.89 2.19 -5.24
C GLN A 382 20.09 2.71 -6.44
N LEU A 383 19.40 3.82 -6.26
CA LEU A 383 18.60 4.49 -7.28
C LEU A 383 19.50 5.08 -8.38
N THR A 384 19.20 4.78 -9.65
CA THR A 384 19.98 5.21 -10.82
C THR A 384 19.18 6.01 -11.83
N GLY A 385 17.86 6.09 -11.66
CA GLY A 385 16.95 6.84 -12.53
C GLY A 385 15.51 6.77 -12.06
N THR A 386 14.64 7.51 -12.75
CA THR A 386 13.18 7.55 -12.53
C THR A 386 12.43 7.31 -13.83
N LEU A 387 11.36 6.52 -13.80
CA LEU A 387 10.59 6.16 -14.99
C LEU A 387 9.90 7.38 -15.61
N SER A 388 10.22 7.65 -16.87
CA SER A 388 9.46 8.57 -17.70
C SER A 388 8.33 7.85 -18.43
N GLY A 389 8.62 6.70 -19.03
CA GLY A 389 7.65 5.94 -19.78
C GLY A 389 8.28 4.94 -20.72
N GLY A 390 7.50 4.49 -21.68
CA GLY A 390 7.94 3.52 -22.68
C GLY A 390 6.78 2.77 -23.31
N ALA A 391 7.11 1.69 -24.00
CA ALA A 391 6.15 0.84 -24.69
C ALA A 391 5.82 -0.45 -23.92
N ALA A 392 6.48 -0.70 -22.79
CA ALA A 392 6.31 -1.93 -22.04
C ALA A 392 4.87 -2.10 -21.50
N ASN A 393 4.36 -3.31 -21.61
CA ASN A 393 3.11 -3.80 -21.06
C ASN A 393 3.20 -5.33 -20.91
N CYS A 394 2.19 -5.99 -20.34
CA CYS A 394 2.23 -7.44 -20.12
C CYS A 394 2.38 -8.26 -21.41
N ALA A 395 1.78 -7.83 -22.50
CA ALA A 395 1.92 -8.53 -23.78
C ALA A 395 3.30 -8.35 -24.42
N ASN A 396 3.96 -7.21 -24.15
CA ASN A 396 5.27 -6.88 -24.71
C ASN A 396 6.08 -6.04 -23.72
N PRO A 397 6.83 -6.64 -22.78
CA PRO A 397 7.50 -5.94 -21.69
C PRO A 397 8.84 -5.32 -22.12
N VAL A 398 8.83 -4.43 -23.13
CA VAL A 398 10.05 -3.87 -23.74
C VAL A 398 10.05 -2.34 -23.83
N ASN A 399 11.27 -1.78 -23.83
CA ASN A 399 11.52 -0.38 -24.15
C ASN A 399 10.95 0.63 -23.15
N ASP A 400 11.31 0.50 -21.89
CA ASP A 400 11.08 1.54 -20.88
C ASP A 400 12.29 2.46 -20.71
N TYR A 401 12.03 3.73 -20.42
CA TYR A 401 13.03 4.79 -20.34
C TYR A 401 12.97 5.47 -18.97
N PHE A 402 14.14 5.52 -18.32
CA PHE A 402 14.31 6.13 -17.00
C PHE A 402 15.24 7.33 -17.12
N ALA A 403 14.81 8.50 -16.64
CA ALA A 403 15.63 9.69 -16.54
C ALA A 403 16.92 9.39 -15.76
N ARG A 404 18.07 9.70 -16.32
CA ARG A 404 19.38 9.37 -15.75
C ARG A 404 19.67 10.23 -14.52
N PHE A 405 19.92 9.58 -13.40
CA PHE A 405 20.27 10.25 -12.15
C PHE A 405 21.59 11.05 -12.26
N ASP A 406 22.59 10.53 -12.96
CA ASP A 406 23.86 11.20 -13.19
C ASP A 406 23.71 12.48 -14.04
N MET A 407 22.78 12.52 -14.99
CA MET A 407 22.44 13.72 -15.72
C MET A 407 21.65 14.72 -14.85
N ALA A 408 20.70 14.24 -14.05
CA ALA A 408 19.94 15.07 -13.12
C ALA A 408 20.82 15.67 -12.01
N TRP A 409 22.00 15.09 -11.74
CA TRP A 409 22.88 15.50 -10.67
C TRP A 409 23.32 16.94 -10.80
N ASN A 410 23.90 17.35 -11.94
CA ASN A 410 24.46 18.69 -12.17
C ASN A 410 24.50 19.11 -13.64
N TYR A 411 23.68 18.55 -14.51
CA TYR A 411 23.59 18.96 -15.92
C TYR A 411 23.27 20.45 -16.09
N ARG A 412 22.43 21.00 -15.21
CA ARG A 412 22.20 22.44 -15.08
C ARG A 412 22.88 22.97 -13.82
N SER A 413 23.32 24.23 -13.82
CA SER A 413 23.94 24.87 -12.67
C SER A 413 22.94 25.45 -11.65
N ASP A 414 21.71 25.72 -12.10
CA ASP A 414 20.62 26.23 -11.26
C ASP A 414 20.17 25.17 -10.26
N SER A 415 20.12 25.54 -8.97
CA SER A 415 19.70 24.67 -7.86
C SER A 415 18.29 24.11 -8.04
N THR A 416 17.41 24.83 -8.72
CA THR A 416 16.04 24.39 -9.03
C THR A 416 15.96 23.41 -10.19
N LYS A 417 17.08 23.09 -10.85
CA LYS A 417 17.20 22.21 -12.01
C LYS A 417 18.25 21.13 -11.87
N GLN A 418 18.70 20.83 -10.63
CA GLN A 418 19.72 19.83 -10.34
C GLN A 418 19.48 19.16 -8.99
N LEU A 419 19.91 17.90 -8.86
CA LEU A 419 19.82 17.14 -7.61
C LEU A 419 20.96 17.46 -6.65
N LYS A 420 22.16 17.76 -7.15
CA LYS A 420 23.39 17.94 -6.36
C LYS A 420 23.21 18.93 -5.22
N TYR A 421 22.60 20.07 -5.47
CA TYR A 421 22.41 21.11 -4.46
C TYR A 421 21.63 20.58 -3.22
N TRP A 422 20.67 19.70 -3.43
CA TRP A 422 19.78 19.16 -2.40
C TRP A 422 20.31 17.87 -1.78
N LEU A 423 20.89 16.99 -2.60
CA LEU A 423 21.30 15.65 -2.16
C LEU A 423 22.77 15.57 -1.74
N ASP A 424 23.58 16.65 -1.97
CA ASP A 424 24.94 16.76 -1.47
C ASP A 424 25.18 18.03 -0.61
N PRO A 425 24.40 18.23 0.47
CA PRO A 425 24.59 19.37 1.36
C PRO A 425 25.93 19.31 2.11
N ALA A 426 26.53 18.14 2.28
CA ALA A 426 27.87 17.97 2.87
C ALA A 426 28.99 18.29 1.88
N LYS A 427 28.69 18.55 0.59
CA LYS A 427 29.65 18.93 -0.47
C LYS A 427 30.79 17.92 -0.67
N THR A 428 30.50 16.65 -0.44
CA THR A 428 31.47 15.53 -0.58
C THR A 428 31.58 15.00 -2.00
N ASN A 429 30.60 15.33 -2.85
CA ASN A 429 30.50 14.95 -4.27
C ASN A 429 30.74 13.44 -4.54
N PRO A 430 30.15 12.52 -3.78
CA PRO A 430 30.38 11.09 -3.94
C PRO A 430 29.74 10.58 -5.23
N THR A 431 30.24 9.47 -5.79
CA THR A 431 29.65 8.80 -6.95
C THR A 431 28.41 8.01 -6.57
N SER A 432 28.39 7.50 -5.35
CA SER A 432 27.25 6.75 -4.79
C SER A 432 27.04 7.06 -3.31
N LEU A 433 25.86 6.82 -2.84
CA LEU A 433 25.49 6.93 -1.43
C LEU A 433 24.59 5.74 -1.10
N ASP A 434 24.83 5.08 0.03
CA ASP A 434 23.97 3.99 0.49
C ASP A 434 22.68 4.52 1.08
N GLY A 435 21.62 3.71 0.96
CA GLY A 435 20.36 3.97 1.60
C GLY A 435 20.45 3.84 3.11
N LYS A 436 19.45 4.38 3.79
CA LYS A 436 19.36 4.32 5.24
C LYS A 436 17.91 4.31 5.70
N GLN A 437 17.61 3.44 6.64
CA GLN A 437 16.42 3.56 7.46
C GLN A 437 16.69 4.56 8.60
N PHE A 438 15.87 5.59 8.68
CA PHE A 438 15.96 6.55 9.79
C PHE A 438 14.86 6.23 10.81
N ASN A 439 15.29 6.15 12.05
CA ASN A 439 14.42 6.00 13.20
C ASN A 439 14.67 7.16 14.15
N GLU A 440 13.62 7.76 14.68
CA GLU A 440 13.75 8.71 15.79
C GLU A 440 14.11 7.92 17.06
N GLY A 441 15.37 8.00 17.46
CA GLY A 441 15.90 7.18 18.52
C GLY A 441 16.21 5.74 18.10
N GLU A 442 16.60 4.89 19.02
CA GLU A 442 17.00 3.50 18.79
C GLU A 442 15.84 2.53 18.49
N ASN A 443 14.67 3.01 18.08
CA ASN A 443 13.45 2.21 17.88
C ASN A 443 13.31 1.74 16.43
N LEU A 444 13.87 0.58 16.14
CA LEU A 444 13.58 -0.15 14.89
C LEU A 444 12.19 -0.77 14.99
N CYS A 445 11.29 -0.38 14.08
CA CYS A 445 9.99 -1.04 13.95
C CYS A 445 10.02 -2.07 12.82
N GLY A 446 9.40 -3.21 13.03
CA GLY A 446 9.22 -4.27 12.06
C GLY A 446 7.78 -4.76 12.05
N THR A 447 7.44 -5.56 11.06
CA THR A 447 6.16 -6.26 11.01
C THR A 447 6.37 -7.77 11.17
N TYR A 448 5.43 -8.44 11.84
CA TYR A 448 5.44 -9.87 12.09
C TYR A 448 4.10 -10.46 11.68
N THR A 449 4.14 -11.50 10.86
CA THR A 449 2.94 -12.17 10.38
C THR A 449 3.19 -13.66 10.20
N HIS A 450 2.13 -14.46 10.31
CA HIS A 450 2.15 -15.88 9.92
C HIS A 450 1.66 -16.10 8.47
N MET A 451 1.25 -15.04 7.78
CA MET A 451 0.93 -15.13 6.36
C MET A 451 2.17 -15.54 5.56
N ARG A 452 2.03 -16.48 4.64
CA ARG A 452 3.12 -17.03 3.82
C ARG A 452 2.79 -16.90 2.34
N ASN A 453 3.83 -16.84 1.53
CA ASN A 453 3.68 -16.97 0.09
C ASN A 453 2.97 -18.28 -0.25
N GLY A 454 1.91 -18.21 -1.06
CA GLY A 454 1.10 -19.36 -1.43
C GLY A 454 -0.06 -19.68 -0.48
N ASP A 455 -0.24 -18.93 0.60
CA ASP A 455 -1.46 -19.02 1.40
C ASP A 455 -2.68 -18.62 0.58
N HIS A 456 -3.75 -19.37 0.73
CA HIS A 456 -5.04 -19.03 0.17
C HIS A 456 -5.92 -18.46 1.29
N HIS A 457 -6.12 -17.16 1.27
CA HIS A 457 -6.94 -16.47 2.27
C HIS A 457 -8.40 -16.47 1.83
N GLU A 458 -9.26 -16.97 2.71
CA GLU A 458 -10.69 -17.09 2.45
C GLU A 458 -11.54 -16.75 3.68
N LEU A 459 -12.85 -16.63 3.48
CA LEU A 459 -13.83 -16.45 4.52
C LEU A 459 -14.61 -17.76 4.71
N LEU A 460 -14.13 -18.63 5.61
CA LEU A 460 -14.78 -19.90 5.86
C LEU A 460 -16.08 -19.71 6.67
N ARG A 461 -17.20 -20.14 6.11
CA ARG A 461 -18.50 -20.10 6.78
C ARG A 461 -18.67 -21.30 7.71
N MET A 462 -19.35 -21.05 8.81
CA MET A 462 -19.81 -22.11 9.72
C MET A 462 -21.20 -22.55 9.29
N MET A 463 -21.43 -23.85 9.30
CA MET A 463 -22.77 -24.43 9.12
C MET A 463 -23.24 -25.01 10.45
N ASP A 464 -24.51 -24.85 10.77
CA ASP A 464 -25.14 -25.54 11.89
C ASP A 464 -25.41 -27.02 11.54
N THR A 465 -25.96 -27.77 12.47
CA THR A 465 -26.28 -29.20 12.31
C THR A 465 -27.33 -29.46 11.22
N ASN A 466 -28.07 -28.45 10.79
CA ASN A 466 -29.08 -28.52 9.73
C ASN A 466 -28.55 -28.01 8.38
N GLY A 467 -27.24 -27.67 8.30
CA GLY A 467 -26.63 -27.11 7.08
C GLY A 467 -26.99 -25.64 6.82
N VAL A 468 -27.50 -24.92 7.83
CA VAL A 468 -27.80 -23.50 7.72
C VAL A 468 -26.56 -22.69 8.07
N ASN A 469 -26.28 -21.61 7.33
CA ASN A 469 -25.17 -20.71 7.58
C ASN A 469 -25.27 -20.08 8.98
N SER A 470 -24.29 -20.34 9.83
CA SER A 470 -24.18 -19.87 11.22
C SER A 470 -23.17 -18.73 11.40
N GLY A 471 -22.67 -18.13 10.30
CA GLY A 471 -21.68 -17.05 10.33
C GLY A 471 -20.30 -17.49 9.86
N TYR A 472 -19.25 -16.86 10.40
CA TYR A 472 -17.86 -17.07 9.99
C TYR A 472 -17.01 -17.58 11.14
N TRP A 473 -16.06 -18.50 10.86
CA TRP A 473 -15.08 -18.96 11.85
C TRP A 473 -14.22 -17.84 12.40
N SER A 474 -13.84 -16.88 11.55
CA SER A 474 -13.00 -15.73 11.88
C SER A 474 -13.79 -14.42 11.99
N GLY A 475 -15.08 -14.48 12.33
CA GLY A 475 -15.93 -13.28 12.37
C GLY A 475 -17.26 -13.48 13.09
N THR A 476 -18.21 -12.64 12.73
CA THR A 476 -19.57 -12.67 13.29
C THR A 476 -20.22 -14.03 13.08
N ASN A 477 -20.75 -14.62 14.16
CA ASN A 477 -21.31 -15.96 14.15
C ASN A 477 -22.43 -16.13 15.20
N ASN A 478 -23.23 -17.19 15.03
CA ASN A 478 -24.27 -17.62 15.97
C ASN A 478 -23.83 -18.86 16.81
N SER A 479 -22.55 -19.22 16.78
CA SER A 479 -22.00 -20.43 17.39
C SER A 479 -21.27 -20.19 18.70
N GLY A 480 -21.41 -18.99 19.28
CA GLY A 480 -20.85 -18.63 20.58
C GLY A 480 -19.34 -18.31 20.56
N ILE A 481 -18.74 -18.07 19.40
CA ILE A 481 -17.37 -17.54 19.31
C ILE A 481 -17.44 -16.03 19.59
N THR A 482 -16.78 -15.61 20.64
CA THR A 482 -16.77 -14.20 21.09
C THR A 482 -15.47 -13.48 20.73
N GLU A 483 -14.38 -14.22 20.58
CA GLU A 483 -13.08 -13.66 20.19
C GLU A 483 -12.38 -14.61 19.21
N VAL A 484 -11.64 -14.04 18.26
CA VAL A 484 -10.70 -14.75 17.37
C VAL A 484 -9.31 -14.16 17.58
N ALA A 485 -8.28 -14.98 17.57
CA ALA A 485 -6.94 -14.54 17.91
C ALA A 485 -5.86 -15.24 17.06
N GLU A 486 -4.75 -14.55 16.92
CA GLU A 486 -3.50 -15.08 16.37
C GLU A 486 -2.46 -15.16 17.50
N LYS A 487 -1.77 -16.32 17.60
CA LYS A 487 -0.70 -16.54 18.59
C LYS A 487 0.65 -16.14 18.00
N PHE A 488 1.35 -15.26 18.69
CA PHE A 488 2.69 -14.82 18.34
C PHE A 488 3.72 -15.21 19.41
N SER A 489 4.95 -15.41 18.96
CA SER A 489 6.12 -15.56 19.85
C SER A 489 7.20 -14.59 19.38
N LEU A 490 7.45 -13.56 20.19
CA LEU A 490 8.48 -12.55 19.95
C LEU A 490 9.49 -12.61 21.09
N PRO A 491 10.62 -13.33 20.92
CA PRO A 491 11.64 -13.39 21.95
C PRO A 491 12.38 -12.04 21.99
N GLY A 492 12.13 -11.26 23.04
CA GLY A 492 12.82 -9.99 23.23
C GLY A 492 11.99 -8.92 23.94
N ARG A 493 12.53 -7.70 23.98
CA ARG A 493 11.86 -6.55 24.61
C ARG A 493 11.09 -5.70 23.58
N GLU A 494 10.41 -6.37 22.67
CA GLU A 494 9.65 -5.67 21.64
C GLU A 494 8.37 -5.09 22.21
N THR A 495 8.01 -3.94 21.68
CA THR A 495 6.81 -3.21 22.08
C THR A 495 5.85 -3.17 20.89
N LEU A 496 4.65 -3.70 21.07
CA LEU A 496 3.61 -3.65 20.05
C LEU A 496 3.10 -2.21 19.91
N ARG A 497 3.03 -1.73 18.68
CA ARG A 497 2.54 -0.41 18.32
C ARG A 497 1.23 -0.45 17.55
N GLY A 498 0.88 -1.59 16.97
CA GLY A 498 -0.33 -1.74 16.19
C GLY A 498 -0.53 -3.15 15.67
N VAL A 499 -1.63 -3.33 14.98
CA VAL A 499 -1.98 -4.56 14.27
C VAL A 499 -2.69 -4.20 12.95
N SER A 500 -2.31 -4.83 11.86
CA SER A 500 -3.06 -4.80 10.60
C SER A 500 -3.95 -6.03 10.50
N LEU A 501 -5.20 -5.84 10.13
CA LEU A 501 -6.20 -6.89 9.96
C LEU A 501 -6.68 -6.97 8.52
N GLY A 502 -6.57 -8.14 7.90
CA GLY A 502 -7.15 -8.42 6.58
C GLY A 502 -8.66 -8.65 6.70
N ILE A 503 -9.44 -7.61 6.49
CA ILE A 503 -10.90 -7.67 6.60
C ILE A 503 -11.48 -8.10 5.27
N GLY A 504 -12.17 -9.23 5.23
CA GLY A 504 -12.77 -9.76 4.00
C GLY A 504 -14.28 -9.50 3.88
N LYS A 505 -14.97 -9.18 4.96
CA LYS A 505 -16.40 -8.84 4.94
C LYS A 505 -16.72 -7.80 5.98
N ILE A 506 -17.46 -6.78 5.56
CA ILE A 506 -18.09 -5.81 6.46
C ILE A 506 -19.52 -5.58 5.99
N LYS A 507 -20.45 -5.58 6.93
CA LYS A 507 -21.77 -4.97 6.83
C LYS A 507 -21.97 -4.14 8.08
N ASN A 508 -22.18 -2.85 7.93
CA ASN A 508 -22.25 -1.88 9.01
C ASN A 508 -23.49 -1.01 8.88
N ASP A 509 -24.65 -1.57 9.25
CA ASP A 509 -25.91 -0.84 9.29
C ASP A 509 -26.04 -0.02 10.59
N ASN A 510 -25.29 -0.37 11.65
CA ASN A 510 -25.30 0.30 12.93
C ASN A 510 -23.97 1.04 13.20
N PRO A 511 -23.99 2.37 13.31
CA PRO A 511 -22.75 3.16 13.49
C PRO A 511 -22.04 2.92 14.82
N ASN A 512 -22.66 2.18 15.76
CA ASN A 512 -22.11 1.87 17.08
C ASN A 512 -21.48 0.47 17.16
N SER A 513 -21.41 -0.29 16.08
CA SER A 513 -20.69 -1.55 16.04
C SER A 513 -19.18 -1.31 16.02
N TYR A 514 -18.46 -2.02 16.88
CA TYR A 514 -17.00 -1.87 16.97
C TYR A 514 -16.32 -3.20 17.33
N LEU A 515 -15.05 -3.32 16.96
CA LEU A 515 -14.13 -4.35 17.40
C LEU A 515 -13.27 -3.84 18.54
N THR A 516 -12.87 -4.74 19.42
CA THR A 516 -11.90 -4.44 20.48
C THR A 516 -10.69 -5.35 20.31
N ILE A 517 -9.49 -4.77 20.22
CA ILE A 517 -8.23 -5.49 20.16
C ILE A 517 -7.72 -5.74 21.57
N LYS A 518 -7.48 -6.99 21.91
CA LYS A 518 -7.02 -7.40 23.22
C LYS A 518 -5.72 -8.19 23.11
N ILE A 519 -4.83 -8.00 24.06
CA ILE A 519 -3.58 -8.76 24.17
C ILE A 519 -3.70 -9.69 25.37
N TYR A 520 -3.41 -10.97 25.17
CA TYR A 520 -3.41 -11.99 26.20
C TYR A 520 -2.01 -12.59 26.33
N ASP A 521 -1.53 -12.74 27.56
CA ASP A 521 -0.31 -13.50 27.86
C ASP A 521 -0.59 -15.00 27.79
N VAL A 522 0.36 -15.76 27.24
CA VAL A 522 0.30 -17.22 27.19
C VAL A 522 1.45 -17.80 28.00
N GLN A 523 1.14 -18.50 29.07
CA GLN A 523 2.11 -19.18 29.94
C GLN A 523 1.69 -20.65 30.11
N GLY A 524 2.28 -21.54 29.30
CA GLY A 524 1.83 -22.93 29.19
C GLY A 524 0.39 -23.00 28.69
N GLU A 525 -0.51 -23.61 29.47
CA GLU A 525 -1.94 -23.68 29.13
C GLU A 525 -2.76 -22.48 29.66
N VAL A 526 -2.13 -21.60 30.42
CA VAL A 526 -2.82 -20.44 31.02
C VAL A 526 -2.79 -19.26 30.03
N ILE A 527 -3.97 -18.78 29.67
CA ILE A 527 -4.17 -17.60 28.83
C ILE A 527 -4.88 -16.52 29.64
N SER A 528 -4.22 -15.41 29.92
CA SER A 528 -4.72 -14.32 30.76
C SER A 528 -4.69 -12.97 30.05
N LEU A 529 -5.77 -12.18 30.20
CA LEU A 529 -5.86 -10.84 29.60
C LEU A 529 -4.77 -9.93 30.19
N ARG A 530 -3.89 -9.41 29.34
CA ARG A 530 -2.91 -8.38 29.69
C ARG A 530 -3.53 -6.98 29.61
N THR A 531 -4.14 -6.64 28.46
CA THR A 531 -4.69 -5.31 28.23
C THR A 531 -5.69 -5.30 27.07
N VAL A 532 -6.51 -4.24 27.06
CA VAL A 532 -7.26 -3.82 25.87
C VAL A 532 -6.38 -2.80 25.15
N ALA A 533 -5.90 -3.13 23.94
CA ALA A 533 -4.96 -2.33 23.20
C ALA A 533 -5.64 -1.21 22.40
N ASP A 534 -6.79 -1.51 21.79
CA ASP A 534 -7.56 -0.52 21.03
C ASP A 534 -9.03 -0.91 20.88
N THR A 535 -9.86 0.07 20.46
CA THR A 535 -11.27 -0.12 20.13
C THR A 535 -11.58 0.67 18.86
N VAL A 536 -12.07 -0.03 17.82
CA VAL A 536 -12.25 0.55 16.49
C VAL A 536 -13.63 0.25 15.93
N PHE A 537 -14.34 1.28 15.51
CA PHE A 537 -15.67 1.14 14.90
C PHE A 537 -15.61 0.49 13.53
N LEU A 538 -16.61 -0.34 13.18
CA LEU A 538 -16.66 -1.05 11.89
C LEU A 538 -16.60 -0.09 10.69
N LYS A 539 -17.18 1.09 10.82
CA LYS A 539 -17.18 2.15 9.79
C LYS A 539 -15.79 2.68 9.42
N ASN A 540 -14.75 2.33 10.20
CA ASN A 540 -13.38 2.76 9.96
C ASN A 540 -12.56 1.72 9.20
N PHE A 541 -13.15 0.58 8.85
CA PHE A 541 -12.47 -0.48 8.11
C PHE A 541 -12.87 -0.50 6.64
N PHE A 542 -11.91 -0.87 5.81
CA PHE A 542 -12.11 -1.17 4.39
C PHE A 542 -12.18 -2.69 4.20
N PRO A 543 -13.23 -3.23 3.53
CA PRO A 543 -13.26 -4.64 3.18
C PRO A 543 -12.26 -4.96 2.07
N ASP A 544 -11.91 -6.24 1.96
CA ASP A 544 -10.94 -6.79 1.00
C ASP A 544 -9.56 -6.16 1.05
N ALA A 545 -9.18 -5.59 2.22
CA ALA A 545 -7.93 -4.90 2.44
C ALA A 545 -7.33 -5.19 3.82
N MET A 546 -6.02 -4.96 3.95
CA MET A 546 -5.36 -4.80 5.24
C MET A 546 -5.73 -3.45 5.85
N ASN A 547 -6.01 -3.43 7.13
CA ASN A 547 -6.41 -2.25 7.88
C ASN A 547 -5.50 -2.09 9.10
N LEU A 548 -4.61 -1.11 9.09
CA LEU A 548 -3.71 -0.85 10.22
C LEU A 548 -4.45 -0.14 11.35
N LEU A 549 -4.32 -0.69 12.54
CA LEU A 549 -4.79 -0.14 13.81
C LEU A 549 -3.58 0.17 14.67
N GLU A 550 -3.18 1.44 14.75
CA GLU A 550 -2.11 1.88 15.65
C GLU A 550 -2.65 2.04 17.07
N PHE A 551 -2.00 1.41 18.05
CA PHE A 551 -2.41 1.47 19.43
C PHE A 551 -2.17 2.85 20.04
N ALA A 552 -3.14 3.36 20.79
CA ALA A 552 -3.02 4.64 21.50
C ALA A 552 -1.84 4.66 22.50
N SER A 553 -1.51 3.50 23.08
CA SER A 553 -0.35 3.28 23.94
C SER A 553 0.35 2.00 23.52
N ALA A 554 1.66 2.04 23.51
CA ALA A 554 2.48 0.87 23.22
C ALA A 554 2.28 -0.24 24.25
N VAL A 555 2.22 -1.49 23.80
CA VAL A 555 2.01 -2.66 24.67
C VAL A 555 3.27 -3.52 24.65
N GLN A 556 3.82 -3.84 25.83
CA GLN A 556 4.92 -4.79 25.95
C GLN A 556 4.36 -6.14 26.39
N PRO A 557 4.25 -7.13 25.48
CA PRO A 557 3.76 -8.46 25.82
C PRO A 557 4.83 -9.30 26.52
N VAL A 558 4.46 -10.50 26.99
CA VAL A 558 5.41 -11.57 27.32
C VAL A 558 5.88 -12.25 26.02
N ASP A 559 6.89 -13.16 26.11
CA ASP A 559 7.48 -13.81 24.92
C ASP A 559 6.46 -14.51 24.02
N THR A 560 5.40 -15.09 24.59
CA THR A 560 4.30 -15.71 23.84
C THR A 560 2.96 -15.10 24.25
N PHE A 561 2.18 -14.65 23.29
CA PHE A 561 0.94 -13.94 23.53
C PHE A 561 -0.08 -14.17 22.38
N LEU A 562 -1.35 -13.88 22.66
CA LEU A 562 -2.40 -13.80 21.66
C LEU A 562 -2.73 -12.33 21.39
N VAL A 563 -2.90 -12.01 20.11
CA VAL A 563 -3.59 -10.79 19.66
C VAL A 563 -5.00 -11.16 19.25
N ALA A 564 -5.96 -10.73 20.02
CA ALA A 564 -7.35 -11.13 19.87
C ALA A 564 -8.24 -9.98 19.39
N VAL A 565 -9.16 -10.31 18.51
CA VAL A 565 -10.25 -9.45 18.05
C VAL A 565 -11.52 -9.89 18.74
N ASN A 566 -12.06 -9.04 19.60
CA ASN A 566 -13.33 -9.28 20.30
C ASN A 566 -14.51 -8.82 19.44
N LEU A 567 -15.49 -9.70 19.26
CA LEU A 567 -16.65 -9.56 18.39
C LEU A 567 -17.95 -9.23 19.12
N GLU A 568 -17.95 -9.17 20.47
CA GLU A 568 -19.16 -9.05 21.30
C GLU A 568 -19.90 -7.73 21.10
N ASN A 569 -19.23 -6.70 20.58
CA ASN A 569 -19.81 -5.37 20.36
C ASN A 569 -20.33 -5.14 18.94
N ILE A 570 -20.40 -6.19 18.13
CA ILE A 570 -21.06 -6.16 16.84
C ILE A 570 -22.58 -6.25 17.05
N ARG A 571 -23.31 -5.28 16.57
CA ARG A 571 -24.77 -5.21 16.74
C ARG A 571 -25.48 -6.18 15.77
N THR A 572 -26.65 -6.63 16.20
CA THR A 572 -27.49 -7.53 15.38
C THR A 572 -27.75 -6.91 14.02
N GLY A 573 -27.51 -7.67 12.95
CA GLY A 573 -27.64 -7.23 11.56
C GLY A 573 -26.34 -6.82 10.91
N ASP A 574 -25.32 -6.43 11.70
CA ASP A 574 -23.98 -6.13 11.21
C ASP A 574 -23.13 -7.40 11.08
N THR A 575 -22.12 -7.34 10.23
CA THR A 575 -21.22 -8.47 9.96
C THR A 575 -19.80 -7.97 9.83
N VAL A 576 -18.86 -8.70 10.43
CA VAL A 576 -17.44 -8.58 10.12
C VAL A 576 -16.82 -9.97 10.03
N ALA A 577 -15.89 -10.16 9.10
CA ALA A 577 -15.08 -11.37 9.03
C ALA A 577 -13.67 -11.03 8.56
N ILE A 578 -12.68 -11.63 9.23
CA ILE A 578 -11.27 -11.50 8.95
C ILE A 578 -10.88 -12.65 8.00
N TYR A 579 -10.08 -12.37 6.99
CA TYR A 579 -9.50 -13.42 6.17
C TYR A 579 -8.64 -14.37 7.01
N HIS A 580 -8.66 -15.65 6.69
CA HIS A 580 -7.78 -16.66 7.26
C HIS A 580 -7.35 -17.65 6.19
N SER A 581 -6.22 -18.30 6.40
CA SER A 581 -5.78 -19.39 5.55
C SER A 581 -6.06 -20.74 6.18
N LEU A 582 -6.21 -21.75 5.33
CA LEU A 582 -6.25 -23.16 5.72
C LEU A 582 -5.02 -23.86 5.18
N ARG A 583 -4.30 -24.60 6.05
CA ARG A 583 -3.09 -25.31 5.68
C ARG A 583 -3.23 -26.79 6.01
N THR A 584 -2.79 -27.64 5.09
CA THR A 584 -2.67 -29.09 5.28
C THR A 584 -1.25 -29.49 5.66
N ASP A 585 -0.29 -28.60 5.42
CA ASP A 585 1.15 -28.80 5.63
C ASP A 585 1.70 -27.72 6.58
N GLY A 586 2.55 -28.15 7.48
CA GLY A 586 3.21 -27.28 8.44
C GLY A 586 2.86 -27.56 9.90
N PRO A 587 3.80 -27.31 10.82
CA PRO A 587 3.72 -27.81 12.17
C PRO A 587 2.85 -27.00 13.10
N GLU A 588 2.38 -25.79 12.73
CA GLU A 588 1.82 -24.90 13.75
C GLU A 588 0.52 -24.22 13.31
N ASN A 589 -0.52 -24.46 14.10
CA ASN A 589 -1.72 -23.66 14.13
C ASN A 589 -1.48 -22.43 15.01
N SER A 590 -1.68 -21.23 14.43
CA SER A 590 -1.59 -19.96 15.17
C SER A 590 -2.96 -19.33 15.44
N PHE A 591 -4.00 -19.86 14.82
CA PHE A 591 -5.37 -19.38 14.95
C PHE A 591 -6.09 -19.99 16.15
N PHE A 592 -6.62 -19.15 17.04
CA PHE A 592 -7.34 -19.49 18.25
C PHE A 592 -8.73 -18.87 18.26
N LEU A 593 -9.67 -19.56 18.92
CA LEU A 593 -11.05 -19.16 19.11
C LEU A 593 -11.39 -19.13 20.59
N LYS A 594 -12.12 -18.11 21.04
CA LYS A 594 -12.73 -18.11 22.37
C LYS A 594 -14.21 -18.41 22.23
N ARG A 595 -14.62 -19.57 22.71
CA ARG A 595 -16.00 -20.03 22.69
C ARG A 595 -16.48 -20.34 24.09
N ASN A 596 -17.65 -19.82 24.49
CA ASN A 596 -18.22 -20.01 25.83
C ASN A 596 -17.21 -19.69 26.97
N GLY A 597 -16.39 -18.63 26.76
CA GLY A 597 -15.41 -18.16 27.73
C GLY A 597 -14.08 -18.91 27.73
N SER A 598 -13.94 -20.03 26.98
CA SER A 598 -12.71 -20.83 26.92
C SER A 598 -11.98 -20.70 25.60
N TRP A 599 -10.64 -20.60 25.63
CA TRP A 599 -9.79 -20.61 24.46
C TRP A 599 -9.63 -22.01 23.89
N GLN A 600 -9.71 -22.14 22.60
CA GLN A 600 -9.55 -23.36 21.84
C GLN A 600 -8.70 -23.07 20.61
N ASP A 601 -7.80 -23.97 20.23
CA ASP A 601 -7.09 -23.83 18.99
C ASP A 601 -8.00 -24.23 17.80
N PHE A 602 -7.82 -23.56 16.66
CA PHE A 602 -8.66 -23.79 15.49
C PHE A 602 -8.54 -25.21 14.94
N TYR A 603 -7.35 -25.80 14.97
CA TYR A 603 -7.09 -27.15 14.46
C TYR A 603 -7.94 -28.22 15.19
N SER A 604 -8.06 -28.12 16.50
CA SER A 604 -8.84 -29.08 17.31
C SER A 604 -10.34 -28.91 17.13
N THR A 605 -10.80 -27.72 16.74
CA THR A 605 -12.23 -27.37 16.70
C THR A 605 -12.84 -27.46 15.30
N ASN A 606 -12.06 -27.36 14.23
CA ASN A 606 -12.62 -27.52 12.89
C ASN A 606 -12.72 -29.00 12.48
N PRO A 607 -13.85 -29.41 11.82
CA PRO A 607 -14.08 -30.83 11.51
C PRO A 607 -13.03 -31.44 10.58
N SER A 608 -12.43 -30.62 9.72
CA SER A 608 -11.43 -31.06 8.73
C SER A 608 -10.00 -31.06 9.27
N ARG A 609 -9.79 -30.61 10.51
CA ARG A 609 -8.48 -30.49 11.17
C ARG A 609 -7.41 -29.78 10.32
N TYR A 610 -7.78 -28.66 9.72
CA TYR A 610 -6.83 -27.78 9.06
C TYR A 610 -6.14 -26.88 10.08
N HIS A 611 -4.84 -26.68 9.90
CA HIS A 611 -4.14 -25.58 10.55
C HIS A 611 -4.58 -24.24 9.94
N GLY A 612 -4.64 -23.19 10.74
CA GLY A 612 -5.06 -21.88 10.28
C GLY A 612 -4.19 -20.75 10.82
N ASN A 613 -4.16 -19.66 10.09
CA ASN A 613 -3.71 -18.36 10.57
C ASN A 613 -4.67 -17.29 10.08
N LEU A 614 -4.84 -16.23 10.88
CA LEU A 614 -5.58 -15.03 10.47
C LEU A 614 -4.72 -14.19 9.53
N ALA A 615 -5.36 -13.43 8.64
CA ALA A 615 -4.69 -12.36 7.91
C ALA A 615 -4.42 -11.19 8.88
N MET A 616 -3.37 -11.36 9.67
CA MET A 616 -2.97 -10.45 10.74
C MET A 616 -1.47 -10.18 10.67
N GLU A 617 -1.10 -8.92 10.81
CA GLU A 617 0.29 -8.47 10.84
C GLU A 617 0.50 -7.53 12.02
N LEU A 618 1.50 -7.80 12.85
CA LEU A 618 1.84 -6.94 13.99
C LEU A 618 2.82 -5.86 13.57
N LEU A 619 2.65 -4.66 14.07
CA LEU A 619 3.66 -3.61 14.09
C LEU A 619 4.33 -3.61 15.47
N ALA A 620 5.60 -3.97 15.54
CA ALA A 620 6.37 -4.00 16.79
C ALA A 620 7.67 -3.20 16.65
N CYS A 621 8.11 -2.58 17.75
CA CYS A 621 9.30 -1.73 17.80
C CYS A 621 10.18 -2.12 18.99
N ASN A 622 11.50 -2.18 18.79
CA ASN A 622 12.46 -2.38 19.87
C ASN A 622 12.75 -1.05 20.59
N ILE A 623 12.61 -1.03 21.90
CA ILE A 623 13.03 0.08 22.73
C ILE A 623 14.43 -0.23 23.29
N GLY A 624 15.46 0.19 22.57
CA GLY A 624 16.85 0.30 23.02
C GLY A 624 17.54 -0.99 23.45
N ASN A 625 18.31 -1.59 22.58
CA ASN A 625 19.75 -1.89 22.70
C ASN A 625 20.24 -2.45 21.35
N GLN A 626 21.27 -1.84 20.80
CA GLN A 626 21.95 -2.36 19.63
C GLN A 626 22.61 -3.68 19.97
N ASN A 627 21.99 -4.78 19.56
CA ASN A 627 22.69 -5.94 19.07
C ASN A 627 22.10 -6.24 17.71
N THR A 628 22.93 -6.05 16.71
CA THR A 628 22.70 -6.45 15.33
C THR A 628 22.67 -7.98 15.26
N ASP A 629 21.63 -8.58 15.79
CA ASP A 629 21.28 -9.92 15.38
C ASP A 629 20.41 -9.79 14.14
N THR A 630 21.03 -10.08 13.03
CA THR A 630 20.42 -10.28 11.74
C THR A 630 19.16 -11.12 11.94
N PHE A 631 17.99 -10.52 11.64
CA PHE A 631 16.78 -11.29 11.40
C PHE A 631 17.15 -12.37 10.39
N SER A 632 17.03 -13.61 10.78
CA SER A 632 17.02 -14.71 9.84
C SER A 632 15.70 -14.56 9.05
N THR A 633 15.76 -13.79 7.96
CA THR A 633 14.81 -13.99 6.87
C THR A 633 14.86 -15.49 6.54
N PRO A 634 13.73 -16.18 6.37
CA PRO A 634 13.76 -17.50 5.76
C PRO A 634 14.65 -17.39 4.52
N GLU A 635 15.61 -18.29 4.36
CA GLU A 635 16.48 -18.24 3.18
C GLU A 635 15.58 -18.12 1.96
N PRO A 636 15.83 -17.15 1.08
CA PRO A 636 14.99 -16.94 -0.10
C PRO A 636 14.98 -18.24 -0.90
N ASP A 637 13.80 -18.61 -1.38
CA ASP A 637 13.62 -19.77 -2.25
C ASP A 637 14.66 -19.68 -3.39
N PRO A 638 15.53 -20.66 -3.55
CA PRO A 638 16.64 -20.56 -4.49
C PRO A 638 16.22 -20.49 -5.95
N ALA A 639 14.94 -20.70 -6.26
CA ALA A 639 14.37 -20.58 -7.60
C ALA A 639 12.92 -20.08 -7.57
N PHE A 640 12.57 -19.23 -8.52
CA PHE A 640 11.24 -18.70 -8.72
C PHE A 640 10.64 -19.21 -10.04
N PHE A 641 9.35 -19.64 -10.00
CA PHE A 641 8.62 -20.24 -11.11
C PHE A 641 7.35 -19.46 -11.40
N TYR A 642 7.15 -18.98 -12.65
CA TYR A 642 5.93 -18.27 -13.02
C TYR A 642 5.57 -18.41 -14.50
N PRO A 643 4.27 -18.35 -14.84
CA PRO A 643 3.12 -18.45 -13.94
C PRO A 643 2.98 -19.86 -13.37
N THR A 644 2.33 -20.02 -12.21
CA THR A 644 2.07 -21.33 -11.61
C THR A 644 0.90 -22.06 -12.26
N VAL A 645 -0.01 -21.33 -12.92
CA VAL A 645 -1.00 -21.85 -13.86
C VAL A 645 -0.50 -21.55 -15.28
N VAL A 646 -0.12 -22.59 -16.00
CA VAL A 646 0.61 -22.51 -17.26
C VAL A 646 -0.33 -22.93 -18.42
N THR A 647 -0.41 -22.13 -19.47
CA THR A 647 -1.07 -22.54 -20.72
C THR A 647 -0.13 -23.25 -21.66
N SER A 648 1.11 -22.75 -21.78
CA SER A 648 2.16 -23.38 -22.58
C SER A 648 3.55 -23.12 -22.02
N THR A 649 3.82 -21.94 -21.48
CA THR A 649 5.16 -21.45 -21.15
C THR A 649 5.30 -21.17 -19.64
N LEU A 650 6.37 -21.67 -19.03
CA LEU A 650 6.78 -21.43 -17.66
C LEU A 650 8.16 -20.79 -17.66
N HIS A 651 8.33 -19.74 -16.89
CA HIS A 651 9.62 -19.10 -16.62
C HIS A 651 10.19 -19.59 -15.29
N ILE A 652 11.50 -19.81 -15.26
CA ILE A 652 12.25 -20.23 -14.08
C ILE A 652 13.43 -19.27 -13.90
N LEU A 653 13.45 -18.57 -12.76
CA LEU A 653 14.52 -17.67 -12.37
C LEU A 653 15.22 -18.22 -11.15
N THR A 654 16.54 -18.12 -11.10
CA THR A 654 17.35 -18.63 -10.00
C THR A 654 18.34 -17.58 -9.49
N LYS A 655 18.74 -17.73 -8.25
CA LYS A 655 19.78 -16.88 -7.64
C LYS A 655 21.14 -17.09 -8.28
N ASP A 656 21.49 -18.34 -8.63
CA ASP A 656 22.75 -18.75 -9.24
C ASP A 656 22.53 -19.23 -10.68
N ASP A 657 23.58 -19.48 -11.43
CA ASP A 657 23.49 -19.94 -12.82
C ASP A 657 22.78 -21.29 -12.91
N ILE A 658 21.79 -21.40 -13.78
CA ILE A 658 21.00 -22.63 -13.98
C ILE A 658 21.83 -23.69 -14.66
N ASP A 659 21.91 -24.90 -14.05
CA ASP A 659 22.40 -26.09 -14.70
C ASP A 659 21.26 -26.76 -15.48
N GLU A 660 21.28 -26.66 -16.81
CA GLU A 660 20.24 -27.21 -17.68
C GLU A 660 20.11 -28.73 -17.56
N HIS A 661 21.17 -29.43 -17.19
CA HIS A 661 21.16 -30.90 -16.98
C HIS A 661 20.39 -31.32 -15.71
N SER A 662 20.21 -30.38 -14.80
CA SER A 662 19.41 -30.56 -13.58
C SER A 662 17.92 -30.22 -13.76
N LEU A 663 17.56 -29.65 -14.92
CA LEU A 663 16.18 -29.23 -15.19
C LEU A 663 15.38 -30.41 -15.76
N PHE A 664 14.32 -30.80 -15.07
CA PHE A 664 13.38 -31.81 -15.57
C PHE A 664 11.96 -31.55 -15.06
N VAL A 665 11.00 -31.99 -15.84
CA VAL A 665 9.57 -31.88 -15.52
C VAL A 665 8.99 -33.29 -15.43
N CYS A 666 8.23 -33.59 -14.38
CA CYS A 666 7.54 -34.86 -14.23
C CYS A 666 6.05 -34.68 -13.92
N ASN A 667 5.26 -35.68 -14.31
CA ASN A 667 3.86 -35.79 -13.89
C ASN A 667 3.76 -36.28 -12.43
N LEU A 668 2.56 -36.38 -11.88
CA LEU A 668 2.32 -36.84 -10.50
C LEU A 668 2.75 -38.31 -10.25
N LEU A 669 2.96 -39.11 -11.30
CA LEU A 669 3.47 -40.47 -11.22
C LEU A 669 5.01 -40.54 -11.22
N GLY A 670 5.67 -39.36 -11.28
CA GLY A 670 7.15 -39.27 -11.33
C GLY A 670 7.74 -39.53 -12.71
N GLN A 671 6.92 -39.68 -13.76
CA GLN A 671 7.41 -39.89 -15.11
C GLN A 671 7.82 -38.56 -15.73
N GLN A 672 9.03 -38.49 -16.28
CA GLN A 672 9.49 -37.30 -16.99
C GLN A 672 8.68 -37.05 -18.25
N VAL A 673 8.39 -35.76 -18.49
CA VAL A 673 7.65 -35.33 -19.68
C VAL A 673 8.53 -34.41 -20.53
N PRO A 674 8.34 -34.41 -21.86
CA PRO A 674 9.14 -33.58 -22.74
C PRO A 674 8.76 -32.09 -22.61
N PHE A 675 9.73 -31.23 -22.77
CA PHE A 675 9.56 -29.78 -22.85
C PHE A 675 10.61 -29.17 -23.79
N TYR A 676 10.35 -27.97 -24.29
CA TYR A 676 11.32 -27.19 -25.05
C TYR A 676 11.91 -26.13 -24.13
N LEU A 677 13.23 -26.05 -24.08
CA LEU A 677 13.99 -25.09 -23.28
C LEU A 677 14.44 -23.91 -24.15
N ASN A 678 14.18 -22.69 -23.69
CA ASN A 678 14.73 -21.46 -24.23
C ASN A 678 15.50 -20.73 -23.13
N ARG A 679 16.80 -20.51 -23.31
CA ARG A 679 17.64 -19.79 -22.36
C ARG A 679 17.55 -18.29 -22.62
N ILE A 680 17.00 -17.53 -21.69
CA ILE A 680 16.90 -16.08 -21.74
C ILE A 680 18.18 -15.45 -21.15
N SER A 681 18.69 -15.98 -20.01
CA SER A 681 19.97 -15.59 -19.41
C SER A 681 20.59 -16.75 -18.63
N ARG A 682 21.75 -16.54 -17.98
CA ARG A 682 22.38 -17.59 -17.15
C ARG A 682 21.49 -18.02 -15.98
N ARG A 683 20.61 -17.15 -15.50
CA ARG A 683 19.75 -17.30 -14.34
C ARG A 683 18.25 -17.32 -14.66
N HIS A 684 17.91 -17.28 -15.96
CA HIS A 684 16.54 -17.27 -16.43
C HIS A 684 16.36 -18.20 -17.63
N VAL A 685 15.52 -19.19 -17.47
CA VAL A 685 15.09 -20.06 -18.58
C VAL A 685 13.58 -20.06 -18.71
N GLU A 686 13.15 -20.26 -19.93
CA GLU A 686 11.76 -20.48 -20.30
C GLU A 686 11.60 -21.94 -20.73
N ILE A 687 10.62 -22.65 -20.16
CA ILE A 687 10.26 -23.97 -20.63
C ILE A 687 8.88 -23.96 -21.26
N ASN A 688 8.75 -24.57 -22.44
CA ASN A 688 7.50 -24.69 -23.13
C ASN A 688 6.98 -26.13 -23.00
N LEU A 689 5.81 -26.27 -22.40
CA LEU A 689 5.14 -27.54 -22.08
C LEU A 689 4.06 -27.89 -23.11
N ARG A 690 4.00 -27.19 -24.25
CA ARG A 690 3.02 -27.43 -25.30
C ARG A 690 3.12 -28.87 -25.80
N GLY A 691 1.98 -29.54 -25.94
CA GLY A 691 1.91 -30.95 -26.36
C GLY A 691 1.75 -31.93 -25.18
N ASN A 692 1.95 -31.48 -23.94
CA ASN A 692 1.61 -32.28 -22.77
C ASN A 692 0.13 -32.19 -22.42
N THR A 693 -0.42 -33.18 -21.74
CA THR A 693 -1.81 -33.21 -21.31
C THR A 693 -2.04 -32.22 -20.16
N PRO A 694 -3.18 -31.50 -20.11
CA PRO A 694 -3.52 -30.68 -18.94
C PRO A 694 -3.46 -31.49 -17.65
N GLY A 695 -2.88 -30.91 -16.61
CA GLY A 695 -2.71 -31.60 -15.34
C GLY A 695 -1.65 -30.94 -14.47
N ILE A 696 -1.39 -31.56 -13.32
CA ILE A 696 -0.37 -31.11 -12.38
C ILE A 696 0.98 -31.70 -12.75
N TYR A 697 2.01 -30.86 -12.77
CA TYR A 697 3.39 -31.22 -13.03
C TYR A 697 4.30 -30.70 -11.93
N ILE A 698 5.42 -31.38 -11.71
CA ILE A 698 6.49 -30.99 -10.81
C ILE A 698 7.70 -30.62 -11.66
N VAL A 699 8.16 -29.39 -11.53
CA VAL A 699 9.34 -28.87 -12.20
C VAL A 699 10.49 -28.86 -11.20
N ASN A 700 11.63 -29.41 -11.59
CA ASN A 700 12.85 -29.44 -10.80
C ASN A 700 13.91 -28.61 -11.51
N VAL A 701 14.67 -27.82 -10.77
CA VAL A 701 15.82 -27.06 -11.26
C VAL A 701 16.94 -27.10 -10.23
N GLY A 702 18.16 -27.26 -10.67
CA GLY A 702 19.34 -27.18 -9.83
C GLY A 702 20.30 -26.11 -10.32
N SER A 703 21.09 -25.58 -9.42
CA SER A 703 22.15 -24.62 -9.68
C SER A 703 23.23 -24.78 -8.61
N GLY A 704 24.43 -25.16 -9.00
CA GLY A 704 25.58 -25.30 -8.09
C GLY A 704 25.28 -26.08 -6.80
N ALA A 705 25.00 -25.38 -5.73
CA ALA A 705 24.81 -25.96 -4.39
C ALA A 705 23.33 -26.23 -4.03
N PHE A 706 22.35 -25.84 -4.83
CA PHE A 706 20.92 -26.00 -4.50
C PHE A 706 20.11 -26.78 -5.55
N SER A 707 18.96 -27.31 -5.12
CA SER A 707 17.93 -27.90 -5.96
C SER A 707 16.56 -27.40 -5.49
N ALA A 708 15.76 -26.87 -6.40
CA ALA A 708 14.39 -26.41 -6.13
C ALA A 708 13.37 -27.25 -6.88
N ARG A 709 12.20 -27.44 -6.26
CA ARG A 709 11.05 -28.15 -6.85
C ARG A 709 9.83 -27.27 -6.75
N HIS A 710 9.09 -27.17 -7.86
CA HIS A 710 7.86 -26.40 -7.89
C HIS A 710 6.72 -27.15 -8.58
N LYS A 711 5.52 -26.99 -8.05
CA LYS A 711 4.30 -27.60 -8.60
C LYS A 711 3.59 -26.58 -9.48
N ILE A 712 3.26 -26.96 -10.71
CA ILE A 712 2.52 -26.15 -11.66
C ILE A 712 1.24 -26.86 -12.13
N LEU A 713 0.26 -26.09 -12.57
CA LEU A 713 -0.96 -26.55 -13.21
C LEU A 713 -0.91 -26.18 -14.68
N LEU A 714 -0.78 -27.18 -15.58
CA LEU A 714 -0.92 -26.96 -17.02
C LEU A 714 -2.40 -27.01 -17.39
N VAL A 715 -2.90 -25.95 -18.03
CA VAL A 715 -4.28 -25.84 -18.52
C VAL A 715 -4.30 -25.75 -20.04
N ARG A 716 -5.43 -26.06 -20.67
CA ARG A 716 -5.56 -25.89 -22.14
C ARG A 716 -5.68 -24.43 -22.51
N ASP A 717 -4.98 -24.01 -23.57
CA ASP A 717 -5.34 -22.79 -24.30
C ASP A 717 -6.79 -22.92 -24.78
N ARG A 718 -7.62 -21.96 -24.46
CA ARG A 718 -9.00 -21.85 -24.96
C ARG A 718 -9.02 -21.26 -26.36
#